data_0c431e4d1a53e0f6e9caa4dfc96a02e0
#
_entry.id   0c431e4d1a53e0f6e9caa4dfc96a02e0
#
_cell.length_a   1.000
_cell.length_b   1.000
_cell.length_c   1.000
_cell.angle_alpha   90.00
_cell.angle_beta   90.00
_cell.angle_gamma   90.00
#
_symmetry.space_group_name_H-M   'P 1'
#
loop_
_entity.id
_entity.type
_entity.pdbx_description
1 polymer ?
#
loop_
_entity_poly.entity_id
_entity_poly.type
_entity_poly.pdbx_seq_one_letter_code
_entity_poly.pdbx_strand_id
1 'polypeptide(L)'
;GAWQVKKQYTQVGSYLQVPDPENRLCIDGSFSMFAYIWPSLHPKVGAQAVCGRYDDFNNIGYAFGIDETGHLGFIVADGKEFDAVLSEIPLQRHIWYFIGASYDASTGRATLHQMGVVNRYNSLWGKVTPMDYDSHVSETLRFKPKHAPDISFLVGGTWDFHANRGKFVNELYSGKVDRPGVVSRALSREEFDHICSGGKPPKNDILAYWDTSVGYTDTGIGDTVTDTGPHGLHAIGVNKPVRAQTGWNWNGRNDCFRLAPEEYGGIEFHDDAIIDCGWDVTHRLTIPDNLKSGVYAIRLRAGEGTGLGEEYIVFFIRAKTPRAPIALLIPTASYLAYANDHLTFDAQMAQPIVGQTPIVSDIDIEVYQSPEFGLSTYDHHRDGAGVCYSSYRRPIVSLHPKYRNPMNGVTWQFPADLSIVAWLEHCNYDYEVLTDEDLHREGVDSITPYKCVITGTHPEYYSETMLDATEDFVVGGGRLIYMGGNGYYWNVDFCEDEPWCMEVRKLDSGMRAWNAKPGEHYMQTTGQKGGLWKNLGRPPQKALGVGFISQGFESCRPFRRMPDSWHRTVSWITEGIEGEIIGDFGLAHGGAGGIEMDRYDLEKGTPPHARIIASSGGHTDNYMLVCEEVLYAFPGMTGTYDHRIRADMVYFTSSNNGAVFSTGSIAFGQALPCHNFDNNVSKLLANLVDAFSKDGSLPGGAWISDEKQWR
;
A
#
# COMPACT_ATOMS: atom_id res chain seq x y z
N GLY A 1 35.12 -1.60 -15.53
CA GLY A 1 34.79 -0.65 -16.57
C GLY A 1 33.66 0.24 -16.11
N ALA A 2 33.65 1.50 -16.55
CA ALA A 2 32.56 2.41 -16.26
C ALA A 2 31.29 1.93 -16.98
N TRP A 3 30.18 1.88 -16.24
CA TRP A 3 28.86 1.56 -16.80
C TRP A 3 28.27 2.83 -17.41
N GLN A 4 27.81 2.74 -18.65
CA GLN A 4 26.93 3.77 -19.21
C GLN A 4 25.49 3.33 -18.97
N VAL A 5 24.81 3.95 -18.01
CA VAL A 5 23.40 3.69 -17.74
C VAL A 5 22.58 4.63 -18.60
N LYS A 6 21.70 4.08 -19.45
CA LYS A 6 20.72 4.86 -20.22
C LYS A 6 19.55 5.20 -19.30
N LYS A 7 19.12 6.48 -19.30
CA LYS A 7 17.88 6.87 -18.61
C LYS A 7 16.71 6.11 -19.24
N GLN A 8 15.93 5.44 -18.41
CA GLN A 8 14.67 4.81 -18.78
C GLN A 8 13.53 5.63 -18.20
N TYR A 9 12.51 5.88 -19.01
CA TYR A 9 11.34 6.62 -18.59
C TYR A 9 10.31 5.69 -17.98
N THR A 10 9.60 6.18 -16.96
CA THR A 10 8.53 5.46 -16.28
C THR A 10 7.18 5.89 -16.83
N GLN A 11 6.27 4.91 -17.04
CA GLN A 11 4.87 5.22 -17.27
C GLN A 11 4.19 5.38 -15.91
N VAL A 12 3.94 6.61 -15.51
CA VAL A 12 3.16 6.96 -14.32
C VAL A 12 1.70 7.08 -14.70
N GLY A 13 0.81 6.75 -13.77
CA GLY A 13 -0.63 6.77 -13.92
C GLY A 13 -1.25 5.43 -14.30
N SER A 14 -2.43 5.17 -13.78
CA SER A 14 -3.19 3.95 -14.06
C SER A 14 -4.20 4.15 -15.19
N TYR A 15 -4.36 3.13 -16.02
CA TYR A 15 -5.31 3.12 -17.14
C TYR A 15 -5.64 1.68 -17.57
N LEU A 16 -6.64 1.52 -18.45
CA LEU A 16 -6.88 0.26 -19.15
C LEU A 16 -6.43 0.38 -20.60
N GLN A 17 -5.76 -0.67 -21.08
CA GLN A 17 -5.42 -0.82 -22.49
C GLN A 17 -6.23 -1.97 -23.11
N VAL A 18 -6.80 -1.73 -24.28
CA VAL A 18 -7.59 -2.70 -25.02
C VAL A 18 -6.79 -3.21 -26.22
N PRO A 19 -6.24 -4.43 -26.19
CA PRO A 19 -5.67 -5.07 -27.36
C PRO A 19 -6.73 -5.26 -28.43
N ASP A 20 -6.50 -4.75 -29.64
CA ASP A 20 -7.42 -4.85 -30.78
C ASP A 20 -6.65 -5.23 -32.05
N PRO A 21 -6.20 -6.51 -32.18
CA PRO A 21 -5.36 -6.94 -33.28
C PRO A 21 -6.06 -6.93 -34.64
N GLU A 22 -7.40 -6.95 -34.65
CA GLU A 22 -8.20 -6.90 -35.85
C GLU A 22 -8.68 -5.48 -36.20
N ASN A 23 -8.27 -4.48 -35.44
CA ASN A 23 -8.64 -3.06 -35.60
C ASN A 23 -10.18 -2.85 -35.66
N ARG A 24 -10.93 -3.56 -34.82
CA ARG A 24 -12.39 -3.45 -34.74
C ARG A 24 -12.88 -2.07 -34.29
N LEU A 25 -12.04 -1.36 -33.55
CA LEU A 25 -12.31 -0.01 -33.07
C LEU A 25 -11.75 1.10 -33.98
N CYS A 26 -11.25 0.76 -35.20
CA CYS A 26 -11.04 1.67 -36.31
C CYS A 26 -12.35 1.87 -37.08
N ILE A 27 -13.15 2.83 -36.66
CA ILE A 27 -14.53 2.96 -37.14
C ILE A 27 -14.63 4.07 -38.19
N ASP A 28 -14.77 3.69 -39.47
CA ASP A 28 -14.93 4.63 -40.59
C ASP A 28 -16.37 5.13 -40.73
N GLY A 29 -17.33 4.43 -40.14
CA GLY A 29 -18.78 4.73 -40.22
C GLY A 29 -19.24 5.57 -39.03
N SER A 30 -20.58 5.62 -38.91
CA SER A 30 -21.23 6.21 -37.74
C SER A 30 -20.98 5.32 -36.50
N PHE A 31 -20.84 5.92 -35.34
CA PHE A 31 -20.65 5.19 -34.08
C PHE A 31 -21.15 6.00 -32.89
N SER A 32 -21.21 5.33 -31.74
CA SER A 32 -21.46 5.98 -30.45
C SER A 32 -20.57 5.38 -29.38
N MET A 33 -20.25 6.21 -28.40
CA MET A 33 -19.53 5.84 -27.19
C MET A 33 -20.32 6.27 -25.97
N PHE A 34 -20.15 5.56 -24.87
CA PHE A 34 -20.76 5.93 -23.58
C PHE A 34 -19.96 5.34 -22.42
N ALA A 35 -20.13 5.93 -21.24
CA ALA A 35 -19.63 5.43 -19.97
C ALA A 35 -20.37 6.11 -18.81
N TYR A 36 -20.34 5.48 -17.63
CA TYR A 36 -20.55 6.22 -16.39
C TYR A 36 -19.19 6.67 -15.86
N ILE A 37 -19.12 7.91 -15.38
CA ILE A 37 -17.89 8.49 -14.84
C ILE A 37 -18.13 9.20 -13.51
N TRP A 38 -17.11 9.22 -12.66
CA TRP A 38 -17.08 9.93 -11.40
C TRP A 38 -15.73 10.65 -11.26
N PRO A 39 -15.60 11.88 -11.80
CA PRO A 39 -14.35 12.62 -11.80
C PRO A 39 -13.91 12.97 -10.38
N SER A 40 -12.62 12.84 -10.06
CA SER A 40 -12.08 13.14 -8.75
C SER A 40 -11.03 14.26 -8.77
N LEU A 41 -10.29 14.43 -9.87
CA LEU A 41 -9.24 15.43 -9.99
C LEU A 41 -9.81 16.81 -10.37
N HIS A 42 -9.24 17.87 -9.81
CA HIS A 42 -9.64 19.23 -10.15
C HIS A 42 -9.18 19.59 -11.59
N PRO A 43 -10.06 20.11 -12.44
CA PRO A 43 -9.74 20.36 -13.86
C PRO A 43 -8.56 21.30 -14.08
N LYS A 44 -8.28 22.24 -13.17
CA LYS A 44 -7.10 23.13 -13.23
C LYS A 44 -5.74 22.41 -13.20
N VAL A 45 -5.73 21.12 -12.96
CA VAL A 45 -4.50 20.32 -12.98
C VAL A 45 -4.05 20.00 -14.41
N GLY A 46 -4.95 20.08 -15.37
CA GLY A 46 -4.73 19.84 -16.80
C GLY A 46 -5.89 19.09 -17.44
N ALA A 47 -5.84 18.94 -18.75
CA ALA A 47 -6.79 18.13 -19.50
C ALA A 47 -6.67 16.64 -19.09
N GLN A 48 -7.78 15.90 -19.19
CA GLN A 48 -7.86 14.48 -18.85
C GLN A 48 -8.62 13.74 -19.95
N ALA A 49 -8.15 12.57 -20.37
CA ALA A 49 -8.84 11.73 -21.33
C ALA A 49 -9.54 10.57 -20.62
N VAL A 50 -10.86 10.51 -20.73
CA VAL A 50 -11.67 9.49 -20.06
C VAL A 50 -11.56 8.13 -20.76
N CYS A 51 -11.88 8.10 -22.06
CA CYS A 51 -11.69 6.89 -22.88
C CYS A 51 -11.73 7.25 -24.37
N GLY A 52 -11.03 6.46 -25.16
CA GLY A 52 -11.03 6.62 -26.60
C GLY A 52 -9.89 5.88 -27.29
N ARG A 53 -9.89 5.99 -28.59
CA ARG A 53 -8.81 5.53 -29.47
C ARG A 53 -8.17 6.77 -30.12
N TYR A 54 -7.31 7.46 -29.36
CA TYR A 54 -6.79 8.76 -29.69
C TYR A 54 -5.28 8.86 -29.47
N ASP A 55 -4.61 9.48 -30.44
CA ASP A 55 -3.19 9.83 -30.38
C ASP A 55 -3.08 11.35 -30.49
N ASP A 56 -2.72 11.98 -29.40
CA ASP A 56 -2.66 13.43 -29.27
C ASP A 56 -1.52 14.03 -30.12
N PHE A 57 -0.36 13.39 -30.11
CA PHE A 57 0.79 13.86 -30.89
C PHE A 57 0.52 13.92 -32.40
N ASN A 58 -0.19 12.90 -32.94
CA ASN A 58 -0.46 12.82 -34.36
C ASN A 58 -1.85 13.37 -34.76
N ASN A 59 -2.66 13.81 -33.80
CA ASN A 59 -4.05 14.20 -33.99
C ASN A 59 -4.86 13.12 -34.76
N ILE A 60 -4.91 11.92 -34.21
CA ILE A 60 -5.57 10.78 -34.86
C ILE A 60 -6.59 10.14 -33.90
N GLY A 61 -7.82 9.90 -34.37
CA GLY A 61 -8.78 9.09 -33.68
C GLY A 61 -9.96 9.85 -33.09
N TYR A 62 -10.49 9.32 -31.98
CA TYR A 62 -11.65 9.85 -31.27
C TYR A 62 -11.56 9.54 -29.77
N ALA A 63 -12.08 10.44 -28.94
CA ALA A 63 -12.09 10.26 -27.48
C ALA A 63 -13.14 11.10 -26.76
N PHE A 64 -13.48 10.70 -25.51
CA PHE A 64 -13.97 11.61 -24.50
C PHE A 64 -12.80 12.23 -23.76
N GLY A 65 -12.83 13.56 -23.61
CA GLY A 65 -11.87 14.32 -22.81
C GLY A 65 -12.56 15.30 -21.86
N ILE A 66 -11.84 15.74 -20.86
CA ILE A 66 -12.24 16.82 -19.95
C ILE A 66 -11.18 17.91 -20.11
N ASP A 67 -11.61 19.10 -20.48
CA ASP A 67 -10.69 20.24 -20.66
C ASP A 67 -10.25 20.86 -19.33
N GLU A 68 -9.32 21.80 -19.38
CA GLU A 68 -8.77 22.52 -18.22
C GLU A 68 -9.82 23.34 -17.47
N THR A 69 -10.99 23.57 -18.05
CA THR A 69 -12.12 24.29 -17.46
C THR A 69 -13.18 23.34 -16.88
N GLY A 70 -13.01 22.04 -17.08
CA GLY A 70 -13.89 20.99 -16.57
C GLY A 70 -15.04 20.61 -17.51
N HIS A 71 -15.06 21.12 -18.75
CA HIS A 71 -16.08 20.74 -19.70
C HIS A 71 -15.76 19.39 -20.35
N LEU A 72 -16.78 18.54 -20.43
CA LEU A 72 -16.69 17.30 -21.18
C LEU A 72 -16.66 17.60 -22.69
N GLY A 73 -15.74 16.95 -23.41
CA GLY A 73 -15.62 17.02 -24.84
C GLY A 73 -15.73 15.65 -25.51
N PHE A 74 -16.35 15.62 -26.68
CA PHE A 74 -16.19 14.52 -27.63
C PHE A 74 -15.31 15.00 -28.78
N ILE A 75 -14.14 14.39 -28.93
CA ILE A 75 -13.04 14.83 -29.80
C ILE A 75 -12.96 13.87 -30.98
N VAL A 76 -12.74 14.44 -32.19
CA VAL A 76 -12.46 13.72 -33.42
C VAL A 76 -11.28 14.39 -34.13
N ALA A 77 -10.34 13.60 -34.67
CA ALA A 77 -9.15 14.11 -35.31
C ALA A 77 -8.82 13.40 -36.62
N ASP A 78 -8.29 14.18 -37.61
CA ASP A 78 -8.10 13.73 -39.01
C ASP A 78 -6.63 13.42 -39.38
N GLY A 79 -5.73 13.47 -38.42
CA GLY A 79 -4.27 13.30 -38.59
C GLY A 79 -3.51 14.61 -38.84
N LYS A 80 -4.18 15.77 -38.71
CA LYS A 80 -3.61 17.09 -38.78
C LYS A 80 -4.13 17.98 -37.66
N GLU A 81 -5.43 18.02 -37.53
CA GLU A 81 -6.17 18.84 -36.57
C GLU A 81 -7.26 18.01 -35.90
N PHE A 82 -7.72 18.50 -34.78
CA PHE A 82 -8.90 17.95 -34.09
C PHE A 82 -10.07 18.96 -34.11
N ASP A 83 -11.25 18.45 -33.88
CA ASP A 83 -12.46 19.20 -33.63
C ASP A 83 -13.25 18.54 -32.48
N ALA A 84 -14.03 19.30 -31.74
CA ALA A 84 -14.70 18.77 -30.55
C ALA A 84 -16.07 19.41 -30.33
N VAL A 85 -16.99 18.61 -29.82
CA VAL A 85 -18.25 19.10 -29.21
C VAL A 85 -18.04 19.17 -27.70
N LEU A 86 -18.29 20.32 -27.10
CA LEU A 86 -18.11 20.55 -25.65
C LEU A 86 -19.45 20.69 -24.95
N SER A 87 -19.52 20.20 -23.72
CA SER A 87 -20.67 20.40 -22.84
C SER A 87 -20.81 21.88 -22.44
N GLU A 88 -22.05 22.33 -22.22
CA GLU A 88 -22.32 23.72 -21.76
C GLU A 88 -22.05 23.91 -20.27
N ILE A 89 -22.05 22.83 -19.50
CA ILE A 89 -21.91 22.83 -18.05
C ILE A 89 -20.70 21.98 -17.67
N PRO A 90 -19.73 22.52 -16.89
CA PRO A 90 -18.58 21.76 -16.46
C PRO A 90 -18.95 20.64 -15.49
N LEU A 91 -18.20 19.55 -15.56
CA LEU A 91 -18.32 18.42 -14.62
C LEU A 91 -17.92 18.86 -13.22
N GLN A 92 -18.64 18.38 -12.21
CA GLN A 92 -18.30 18.54 -10.80
C GLN A 92 -17.60 17.27 -10.30
N ARG A 93 -16.61 17.44 -9.45
CA ARG A 93 -15.91 16.31 -8.81
C ARG A 93 -16.84 15.55 -7.88
N HIS A 94 -16.60 14.24 -7.76
CA HIS A 94 -17.26 13.35 -6.82
C HIS A 94 -18.77 13.21 -7.06
N ILE A 95 -19.18 13.34 -8.32
CA ILE A 95 -20.56 13.17 -8.77
C ILE A 95 -20.55 12.16 -9.93
N TRP A 96 -21.47 11.20 -9.91
CA TRP A 96 -21.67 10.29 -11.02
C TRP A 96 -22.39 10.97 -12.17
N TYR A 97 -21.84 10.81 -13.35
CA TYR A 97 -22.44 11.20 -14.62
C TYR A 97 -22.54 10.00 -15.55
N PHE A 98 -23.57 9.95 -16.36
CA PHE A 98 -23.54 9.19 -17.60
C PHE A 98 -23.13 10.13 -18.73
N ILE A 99 -22.14 9.71 -19.51
CA ILE A 99 -21.67 10.44 -20.69
C ILE A 99 -21.91 9.60 -21.93
N GLY A 100 -22.39 10.23 -22.99
CA GLY A 100 -22.63 9.58 -24.29
C GLY A 100 -22.33 10.53 -25.44
N ALA A 101 -21.75 10.00 -26.51
CA ALA A 101 -21.62 10.75 -27.77
C ALA A 101 -22.00 9.85 -28.95
N SER A 102 -22.68 10.44 -29.93
CA SER A 102 -22.92 9.84 -31.22
C SER A 102 -22.29 10.66 -32.34
N TYR A 103 -21.70 9.99 -33.31
CA TYR A 103 -21.19 10.57 -34.54
C TYR A 103 -21.85 9.96 -35.74
N ASP A 104 -22.50 10.80 -36.59
CA ASP A 104 -23.08 10.40 -37.86
C ASP A 104 -22.13 10.71 -39.01
N ALA A 105 -21.49 9.69 -39.57
CA ALA A 105 -20.51 9.84 -40.64
C ALA A 105 -21.08 10.39 -41.95
N SER A 106 -22.41 10.29 -42.19
CA SER A 106 -23.05 10.79 -43.38
C SER A 106 -23.20 12.30 -43.37
N THR A 107 -23.42 12.88 -42.20
CA THR A 107 -23.67 14.32 -42.02
C THR A 107 -22.48 15.05 -41.35
N GLY A 108 -21.56 14.30 -40.70
CA GLY A 108 -20.54 14.83 -39.83
C GLY A 108 -21.07 15.35 -38.49
N ARG A 109 -22.33 15.10 -38.18
CA ARG A 109 -22.96 15.57 -36.94
C ARG A 109 -22.55 14.72 -35.78
N ALA A 110 -22.07 15.41 -34.75
CA ALA A 110 -21.79 14.82 -33.44
C ALA A 110 -22.76 15.36 -32.40
N THR A 111 -23.22 14.50 -31.50
CA THR A 111 -24.07 14.86 -30.38
C THR A 111 -23.43 14.37 -29.10
N LEU A 112 -23.27 15.26 -28.11
CA LEU A 112 -22.71 14.98 -26.81
C LEU A 112 -23.81 15.06 -25.74
N HIS A 113 -23.87 14.05 -24.89
CA HIS A 113 -24.78 13.97 -23.75
C HIS A 113 -23.98 13.86 -22.47
N GLN A 114 -24.24 14.74 -21.54
CA GLN A 114 -23.78 14.70 -20.15
C GLN A 114 -25.03 14.68 -19.26
N MET A 115 -25.19 13.64 -18.44
CA MET A 115 -26.37 13.46 -17.62
C MET A 115 -25.94 13.14 -16.17
N GLY A 116 -26.37 13.96 -15.21
CA GLY A 116 -26.13 13.70 -13.80
C GLY A 116 -26.92 12.48 -13.33
N VAL A 117 -26.23 11.54 -12.66
CA VAL A 117 -26.84 10.33 -12.13
C VAL A 117 -27.29 10.54 -10.70
N VAL A 118 -28.57 10.30 -10.41
CA VAL A 118 -29.10 10.37 -9.03
C VAL A 118 -28.59 9.17 -8.25
N ASN A 119 -27.58 9.39 -7.43
CA ASN A 119 -27.03 8.38 -6.52
C ASN A 119 -26.94 8.98 -5.10
N ARG A 120 -27.66 8.39 -4.14
CA ARG A 120 -27.65 8.82 -2.74
C ARG A 120 -26.31 8.60 -2.04
N TYR A 121 -25.51 7.71 -2.59
CA TYR A 121 -24.30 7.17 -1.98
C TYR A 121 -23.08 7.38 -2.86
N ASN A 122 -23.02 8.54 -3.56
CA ASN A 122 -21.85 8.85 -4.41
C ASN A 122 -20.57 9.16 -3.59
N SER A 123 -20.46 8.55 -2.43
CA SER A 123 -19.35 8.53 -1.47
C SER A 123 -19.18 9.81 -0.67
N LEU A 124 -19.26 11.00 -1.27
CA LEU A 124 -18.89 12.24 -0.60
C LEU A 124 -20.04 13.23 -0.44
N TRP A 125 -20.92 13.33 -1.43
CA TRP A 125 -21.89 14.45 -1.51
C TRP A 125 -23.35 14.03 -1.41
N GLY A 126 -23.63 12.72 -1.44
CA GLY A 126 -25.00 12.24 -1.32
C GLY A 126 -25.82 12.44 -2.61
N LYS A 127 -27.00 13.00 -2.48
CA LYS A 127 -27.95 13.13 -3.58
C LYS A 127 -27.56 14.24 -4.56
N VAL A 128 -27.60 13.92 -5.86
CA VAL A 128 -27.46 14.88 -6.96
C VAL A 128 -28.82 15.15 -7.59
N THR A 129 -29.09 16.37 -7.96
CA THR A 129 -30.27 16.75 -8.76
C THR A 129 -29.87 16.78 -10.24
N PRO A 130 -30.34 15.83 -11.09
CA PRO A 130 -29.80 15.65 -12.43
C PRO A 130 -29.90 16.88 -13.32
N MET A 131 -30.99 17.64 -13.21
CA MET A 131 -31.22 18.82 -14.05
C MET A 131 -30.17 19.93 -13.87
N ASP A 132 -29.46 19.96 -12.76
CA ASP A 132 -28.44 20.98 -12.48
C ASP A 132 -27.12 20.68 -13.21
N TYR A 133 -26.98 19.47 -13.77
CA TYR A 133 -25.74 18.96 -14.35
C TYR A 133 -25.89 18.40 -15.76
N ASP A 134 -27.08 18.45 -16.32
CA ASP A 134 -27.34 17.91 -17.67
C ASP A 134 -26.93 18.92 -18.75
N SER A 135 -26.28 18.41 -19.79
CA SER A 135 -25.93 19.15 -21.01
C SER A 135 -26.09 18.27 -22.23
N HIS A 136 -26.75 18.82 -23.26
CA HIS A 136 -27.00 18.14 -24.53
C HIS A 136 -26.65 19.07 -25.67
N VAL A 137 -25.53 18.80 -26.35
CA VAL A 137 -25.00 19.64 -27.42
C VAL A 137 -24.88 18.86 -28.71
N SER A 138 -25.19 19.49 -29.83
CA SER A 138 -25.08 18.86 -31.14
C SER A 138 -24.46 19.82 -32.13
N GLU A 139 -23.35 19.44 -32.75
CA GLU A 139 -22.61 20.25 -33.70
C GLU A 139 -22.20 19.41 -34.92
N THR A 140 -21.91 20.07 -36.04
CA THR A 140 -21.31 19.42 -37.20
C THR A 140 -19.81 19.59 -37.16
N LEU A 141 -19.08 18.49 -37.02
CA LEU A 141 -17.63 18.47 -36.97
C LEU A 141 -17.03 18.68 -38.37
N ARG A 142 -15.92 19.36 -38.42
CA ARG A 142 -15.17 19.65 -39.65
C ARG A 142 -14.49 18.43 -40.25
N PHE A 143 -14.18 17.43 -39.41
CA PHE A 143 -13.33 16.30 -39.76
C PHE A 143 -14.05 14.97 -39.52
N LYS A 144 -13.58 13.93 -40.23
CA LYS A 144 -13.84 12.52 -39.90
C LYS A 144 -12.68 11.94 -39.13
N PRO A 145 -12.92 11.00 -38.20
CA PRO A 145 -11.83 10.37 -37.47
C PRO A 145 -10.90 9.63 -38.44
N LYS A 146 -9.61 9.86 -38.34
CA LYS A 146 -8.59 9.05 -38.99
C LYS A 146 -8.08 8.01 -38.04
N HIS A 147 -7.68 6.84 -38.53
CA HIS A 147 -7.22 5.74 -37.70
C HIS A 147 -5.79 5.35 -38.03
N ALA A 148 -5.07 4.85 -37.03
CA ALA A 148 -3.78 4.21 -37.16
C ALA A 148 -3.82 2.84 -36.47
N PRO A 149 -3.32 1.76 -37.11
CA PRO A 149 -3.46 0.40 -36.58
C PRO A 149 -2.66 0.13 -35.30
N ASP A 150 -1.64 0.93 -35.03
CA ASP A 150 -0.74 0.79 -33.89
C ASP A 150 -1.21 1.51 -32.61
N ILE A 151 -2.44 2.09 -32.64
CA ILE A 151 -3.07 2.76 -31.53
C ILE A 151 -4.16 1.86 -30.96
N SER A 152 -4.06 1.45 -29.71
CA SER A 152 -5.14 0.76 -29.01
C SER A 152 -6.10 1.73 -28.34
N PHE A 153 -7.33 1.28 -28.10
CA PHE A 153 -8.30 2.01 -27.27
C PHE A 153 -7.83 2.03 -25.81
N LEU A 154 -7.95 3.16 -25.15
CA LEU A 154 -7.60 3.35 -23.74
C LEU A 154 -8.83 3.77 -22.94
N VAL A 155 -8.84 3.42 -21.65
CA VAL A 155 -9.70 4.02 -20.63
C VAL A 155 -8.79 4.63 -19.57
N GLY A 156 -8.89 5.93 -19.36
CA GLY A 156 -8.09 6.65 -18.40
C GLY A 156 -6.84 7.36 -18.94
N GLY A 157 -6.78 7.59 -20.27
CA GLY A 157 -5.67 8.34 -20.87
C GLY A 157 -5.71 8.37 -22.39
N THR A 158 -4.78 9.08 -23.01
CA THR A 158 -4.55 9.11 -24.47
C THR A 158 -3.12 8.74 -24.82
N TRP A 159 -2.89 8.30 -26.06
CA TRP A 159 -1.56 8.10 -26.59
C TRP A 159 -0.88 9.43 -26.90
N ASP A 160 0.41 9.52 -26.61
CA ASP A 160 1.26 10.64 -26.91
C ASP A 160 2.68 10.16 -27.28
N PHE A 161 3.53 11.04 -27.78
CA PHE A 161 4.88 10.71 -28.21
C PHE A 161 5.85 11.81 -27.83
N HIS A 162 7.00 11.42 -27.31
CA HIS A 162 8.13 12.33 -27.10
C HIS A 162 9.42 11.72 -27.66
N ALA A 163 10.23 12.54 -28.35
CA ALA A 163 11.42 12.08 -29.09
C ALA A 163 12.40 11.24 -28.23
N ASN A 164 12.56 11.58 -26.95
CA ASN A 164 13.48 10.89 -26.05
C ASN A 164 12.84 9.72 -25.31
N ARG A 165 11.51 9.66 -25.24
CA ARG A 165 10.74 8.67 -24.48
C ARG A 165 10.11 7.60 -25.36
N GLY A 166 9.76 7.95 -26.59
CA GLY A 166 8.92 7.14 -27.46
C GLY A 166 7.43 7.37 -27.19
N LYS A 167 6.63 6.38 -27.51
CA LYS A 167 5.17 6.37 -27.30
C LYS A 167 4.85 6.12 -25.83
N PHE A 168 3.91 6.87 -25.26
CA PHE A 168 3.48 6.76 -23.86
C PHE A 168 2.02 7.19 -23.72
N VAL A 169 1.44 6.97 -22.53
CA VAL A 169 0.08 7.43 -22.20
C VAL A 169 0.16 8.71 -21.39
N ASN A 170 -0.61 9.70 -21.79
CA ASN A 170 -0.68 11.06 -21.25
C ASN A 170 -2.15 11.45 -20.97
N GLU A 171 -2.38 12.68 -20.53
CA GLU A 171 -3.70 13.20 -20.16
C GLU A 171 -4.52 12.22 -19.29
N LEU A 172 -3.85 11.66 -18.30
CA LEU A 172 -4.39 10.63 -17.45
C LEU A 172 -5.60 11.10 -16.65
N TYR A 173 -6.63 10.28 -16.63
CA TYR A 173 -7.86 10.52 -15.88
C TYR A 173 -7.71 10.07 -14.43
N SER A 174 -8.18 10.90 -13.50
CA SER A 174 -8.39 10.48 -12.11
C SER A 174 -9.87 10.48 -11.77
N GLY A 175 -10.33 9.36 -11.23
CA GLY A 175 -11.74 9.12 -10.91
C GLY A 175 -12.20 7.74 -11.30
N LYS A 176 -13.50 7.47 -11.16
CA LYS A 176 -14.08 6.17 -11.50
C LYS A 176 -14.67 6.18 -12.91
N VAL A 177 -14.53 5.04 -13.58
CA VAL A 177 -15.25 4.72 -14.82
C VAL A 177 -16.00 3.40 -14.62
N ASP A 178 -17.25 3.33 -15.09
CA ASP A 178 -18.08 2.15 -14.99
C ASP A 178 -18.76 1.90 -16.35
N ARG A 179 -18.76 0.65 -16.81
CA ARG A 179 -19.40 0.16 -18.02
C ARG A 179 -19.18 0.99 -19.29
N PRO A 180 -17.95 1.29 -19.69
CA PRO A 180 -17.71 1.94 -20.97
C PRO A 180 -18.13 1.03 -22.14
N GLY A 181 -18.58 1.64 -23.23
CA GLY A 181 -19.01 0.88 -24.43
C GLY A 181 -18.90 1.67 -25.71
N VAL A 182 -18.80 0.92 -26.82
CA VAL A 182 -18.73 1.44 -28.19
C VAL A 182 -19.70 0.64 -29.08
N VAL A 183 -20.51 1.34 -29.87
CA VAL A 183 -21.46 0.75 -30.82
C VAL A 183 -21.28 1.32 -32.23
N SER A 184 -21.61 0.51 -33.26
CA SER A 184 -21.33 0.77 -34.68
C SER A 184 -22.35 1.65 -35.38
N ARG A 185 -23.15 2.43 -34.66
CA ARG A 185 -24.08 3.42 -35.22
C ARG A 185 -24.28 4.62 -34.28
N ALA A 186 -24.85 5.69 -34.82
CA ALA A 186 -25.29 6.81 -34.00
C ALA A 186 -26.57 6.39 -33.22
N LEU A 187 -26.46 6.46 -31.88
CA LEU A 187 -27.58 6.24 -30.96
C LEU A 187 -28.44 7.50 -30.85
N SER A 188 -29.76 7.31 -30.64
CA SER A 188 -30.68 8.39 -30.33
C SER A 188 -30.58 8.77 -28.85
N ARG A 189 -31.21 9.89 -28.51
CA ARG A 189 -31.29 10.34 -27.11
C ARG A 189 -32.03 9.31 -26.25
N GLU A 190 -33.14 8.77 -26.72
CA GLU A 190 -33.94 7.78 -25.99
C GLU A 190 -33.14 6.51 -25.72
N GLU A 191 -32.23 6.13 -26.63
CA GLU A 191 -31.33 4.99 -26.42
C GLU A 191 -30.26 5.29 -25.35
N PHE A 192 -29.70 6.50 -25.34
CA PHE A 192 -28.81 6.93 -24.25
C PHE A 192 -29.54 7.01 -22.92
N ASP A 193 -30.76 7.55 -22.88
CA ASP A 193 -31.60 7.59 -21.66
C ASP A 193 -31.88 6.18 -21.12
N HIS A 194 -32.11 5.22 -22.04
CA HIS A 194 -32.28 3.81 -21.66
C HIS A 194 -31.01 3.23 -21.01
N ILE A 195 -29.85 3.44 -21.64
CA ILE A 195 -28.57 2.97 -21.08
C ILE A 195 -28.28 3.67 -19.74
N CYS A 196 -28.46 5.00 -19.66
CA CYS A 196 -28.29 5.79 -18.45
C CYS A 196 -29.12 5.27 -17.26
N SER A 197 -30.29 4.70 -17.54
CA SER A 197 -31.14 4.08 -16.50
C SER A 197 -30.77 2.63 -16.18
N GLY A 198 -29.64 2.12 -16.67
CA GLY A 198 -29.16 0.76 -16.43
C GLY A 198 -29.61 -0.24 -17.48
N GLY A 199 -30.23 0.20 -18.59
CA GLY A 199 -30.51 -0.63 -19.74
C GLY A 199 -29.26 -1.05 -20.49
N LYS A 200 -29.34 -2.16 -21.25
CA LYS A 200 -28.21 -2.63 -22.05
C LYS A 200 -28.16 -1.93 -23.40
N PRO A 201 -26.97 -1.70 -23.97
CA PRO A 201 -26.84 -1.18 -25.32
C PRO A 201 -27.44 -2.15 -26.37
N PRO A 202 -27.78 -1.67 -27.59
CA PRO A 202 -28.39 -2.49 -28.63
C PRO A 202 -27.47 -3.63 -29.06
N LYS A 203 -27.85 -4.87 -28.77
CA LYS A 203 -27.00 -6.07 -28.86
C LYS A 203 -26.33 -6.27 -30.22
N ASN A 204 -27.03 -5.94 -31.32
CA ASN A 204 -26.54 -6.20 -32.68
C ASN A 204 -25.51 -5.17 -33.15
N ASP A 205 -25.41 -4.06 -32.47
CA ASP A 205 -24.54 -2.93 -32.84
C ASP A 205 -23.32 -2.78 -31.93
N ILE A 206 -23.19 -3.62 -30.90
CA ILE A 206 -22.06 -3.58 -29.95
C ILE A 206 -20.77 -3.94 -30.68
N LEU A 207 -19.77 -3.04 -30.62
CA LEU A 207 -18.40 -3.31 -31.00
C LEU A 207 -17.59 -3.77 -29.77
N ALA A 208 -17.76 -3.10 -28.65
CA ALA A 208 -17.20 -3.48 -27.35
C ALA A 208 -18.11 -2.98 -26.22
N TYR A 209 -18.26 -3.77 -25.19
CA TYR A 209 -18.96 -3.37 -23.97
C TYR A 209 -18.29 -4.01 -22.75
N TRP A 210 -17.52 -3.21 -22.05
CA TRP A 210 -16.78 -3.64 -20.87
C TRP A 210 -17.69 -3.54 -19.65
N ASP A 211 -18.35 -4.65 -19.32
CA ASP A 211 -19.13 -4.74 -18.08
C ASP A 211 -18.18 -4.92 -16.91
N THR A 212 -17.80 -3.80 -16.32
CA THR A 212 -16.79 -3.69 -15.25
C THR A 212 -17.21 -4.39 -13.96
N SER A 213 -18.47 -4.79 -13.82
CA SER A 213 -19.00 -5.55 -12.67
C SER A 213 -18.87 -7.07 -12.83
N VAL A 214 -18.41 -7.55 -13.97
CA VAL A 214 -18.24 -8.97 -14.25
C VAL A 214 -16.85 -9.44 -13.85
N GLY A 215 -16.75 -10.67 -13.35
CA GLY A 215 -15.47 -11.31 -13.02
C GLY A 215 -15.15 -11.37 -11.52
N TYR A 216 -16.02 -10.84 -10.67
CA TYR A 216 -15.87 -11.01 -9.23
C TYR A 216 -16.02 -12.46 -8.80
N THR A 217 -15.13 -12.90 -7.91
CA THR A 217 -15.15 -14.21 -7.22
C THR A 217 -15.19 -14.00 -5.72
N ASP A 218 -15.31 -15.06 -4.96
CA ASP A 218 -15.24 -14.98 -3.48
C ASP A 218 -13.87 -14.47 -2.99
N THR A 219 -12.83 -14.64 -3.81
CA THR A 219 -11.46 -14.22 -3.52
C THR A 219 -11.03 -12.96 -4.27
N GLY A 220 -11.98 -12.16 -4.78
CA GLY A 220 -11.65 -10.86 -5.38
C GLY A 220 -11.87 -10.76 -6.88
N ILE A 221 -11.09 -9.90 -7.53
CA ILE A 221 -11.14 -9.63 -8.97
C ILE A 221 -9.75 -9.25 -9.49
N GLY A 222 -9.39 -9.76 -10.68
CA GLY A 222 -8.13 -9.43 -11.35
C GLY A 222 -8.16 -8.09 -12.13
N ASP A 223 -7.07 -7.82 -12.84
CA ASP A 223 -6.86 -6.58 -13.60
C ASP A 223 -7.43 -6.64 -15.03
N THR A 224 -7.90 -7.80 -15.47
CA THR A 224 -8.58 -7.95 -16.75
C THR A 224 -10.04 -7.54 -16.63
N VAL A 225 -10.47 -6.63 -17.51
CA VAL A 225 -11.88 -6.20 -17.62
C VAL A 225 -12.52 -6.86 -18.82
N THR A 226 -13.56 -7.63 -18.55
CA THR A 226 -14.21 -8.45 -19.58
C THR A 226 -15.02 -7.58 -20.54
N ASP A 227 -14.72 -7.70 -21.85
CA ASP A 227 -15.65 -7.30 -22.91
C ASP A 227 -16.74 -8.36 -23.01
N THR A 228 -17.97 -7.96 -22.76
CA THR A 228 -19.17 -8.81 -22.92
C THR A 228 -19.80 -8.68 -24.30
N GLY A 229 -19.16 -7.89 -25.16
CA GLY A 229 -19.52 -7.76 -26.58
C GLY A 229 -19.07 -8.96 -27.42
N PRO A 230 -19.31 -8.92 -28.74
CA PRO A 230 -19.10 -10.09 -29.60
C PRO A 230 -17.64 -10.35 -30.00
N HIS A 231 -16.71 -9.43 -29.73
CA HIS A 231 -15.34 -9.50 -30.25
C HIS A 231 -14.28 -9.90 -29.22
N GLY A 232 -14.65 -9.98 -27.94
CA GLY A 232 -13.72 -10.38 -26.88
C GLY A 232 -12.54 -9.41 -26.68
N LEU A 233 -12.79 -8.12 -26.86
CA LEU A 233 -11.81 -7.04 -26.70
C LEU A 233 -11.59 -6.74 -25.21
N HIS A 234 -11.08 -7.72 -24.46
CA HIS A 234 -10.83 -7.56 -23.04
C HIS A 234 -9.79 -6.47 -22.77
N ALA A 235 -10.05 -5.61 -21.80
CA ALA A 235 -9.12 -4.58 -21.38
C ALA A 235 -8.20 -5.08 -20.26
N ILE A 236 -6.97 -4.59 -20.25
CA ILE A 236 -5.92 -4.95 -19.30
C ILE A 236 -5.54 -3.72 -18.50
N GLY A 237 -5.55 -3.85 -17.18
CA GLY A 237 -5.09 -2.77 -16.28
C GLY A 237 -3.57 -2.57 -16.32
N VAL A 238 -3.16 -1.31 -16.36
CA VAL A 238 -1.76 -0.89 -16.24
C VAL A 238 -1.63 -0.03 -15.00
N ASN A 239 -0.59 -0.24 -14.20
CA ASN A 239 -0.39 0.42 -12.92
C ASN A 239 -1.57 0.26 -11.94
N LYS A 240 -2.19 -0.92 -11.98
CA LYS A 240 -3.19 -1.36 -10.99
C LYS A 240 -4.35 -0.38 -10.79
N PRO A 241 -5.21 -0.15 -11.79
CA PRO A 241 -6.47 0.56 -11.57
C PRO A 241 -7.24 -0.11 -10.43
N VAL A 242 -7.77 0.69 -9.49
CA VAL A 242 -8.34 0.15 -8.25
C VAL A 242 -9.70 -0.47 -8.55
N ARG A 243 -9.84 -1.77 -8.31
CA ARG A 243 -11.10 -2.54 -8.40
C ARG A 243 -11.73 -2.69 -7.02
N ALA A 244 -12.84 -3.40 -6.93
CA ALA A 244 -13.65 -3.51 -5.72
C ALA A 244 -14.13 -2.13 -5.20
N GLN A 245 -14.48 -1.26 -6.14
CA GLN A 245 -14.99 0.08 -5.93
C GLN A 245 -16.48 0.16 -6.23
N THR A 246 -17.20 0.97 -5.48
CA THR A 246 -18.64 1.19 -5.72
C THR A 246 -18.89 1.80 -7.10
N GLY A 247 -19.89 1.27 -7.81
CA GLY A 247 -20.31 1.72 -9.12
C GLY A 247 -21.37 2.83 -9.05
N TRP A 248 -21.80 3.28 -10.23
CA TRP A 248 -22.82 4.32 -10.38
C TRP A 248 -24.16 3.96 -9.70
N ASN A 249 -24.47 2.69 -9.58
CA ASN A 249 -25.72 2.13 -9.06
C ASN A 249 -25.65 1.62 -7.62
N TRP A 250 -24.53 1.84 -6.92
CA TRP A 250 -24.40 1.39 -5.54
C TRP A 250 -25.43 2.09 -4.62
N ASN A 251 -26.19 1.31 -3.87
CA ASN A 251 -27.33 1.80 -3.09
C ASN A 251 -27.10 1.88 -1.57
N GLY A 252 -25.87 1.57 -1.12
CA GLY A 252 -25.48 1.65 0.29
C GLY A 252 -25.99 0.52 1.18
N ARG A 253 -26.62 -0.52 0.64
CA ARG A 253 -27.15 -1.66 1.43
C ARG A 253 -26.09 -2.74 1.68
N ASN A 254 -25.19 -2.92 0.74
CA ASN A 254 -24.12 -3.92 0.82
C ASN A 254 -22.78 -3.20 0.85
N ASP A 255 -21.90 -3.60 1.77
CA ASP A 255 -20.56 -3.06 1.91
C ASP A 255 -19.48 -3.93 1.24
N CYS A 256 -19.90 -5.01 0.59
CA CYS A 256 -19.02 -6.00 -0.04
C CYS A 256 -19.50 -6.39 -1.44
N PHE A 257 -18.59 -6.41 -2.40
CA PHE A 257 -18.87 -6.82 -3.78
C PHE A 257 -19.38 -8.27 -3.93
N ARG A 258 -19.07 -9.15 -2.97
CA ARG A 258 -19.58 -10.54 -2.98
C ARG A 258 -21.09 -10.63 -2.80
N LEU A 259 -21.70 -9.64 -2.18
CA LEU A 259 -23.15 -9.63 -1.92
C LEU A 259 -23.95 -8.97 -3.05
N ALA A 260 -23.32 -8.05 -3.80
CA ALA A 260 -23.95 -7.32 -4.89
C ALA A 260 -22.92 -6.93 -5.95
N PRO A 261 -22.29 -7.88 -6.65
CA PRO A 261 -21.20 -7.58 -7.59
C PRO A 261 -21.60 -6.59 -8.70
N GLU A 262 -22.88 -6.59 -9.10
CA GLU A 262 -23.41 -5.66 -10.09
C GLU A 262 -23.39 -4.18 -9.65
N GLU A 263 -23.24 -3.91 -8.36
CA GLU A 263 -23.10 -2.56 -7.80
C GLU A 263 -21.64 -2.11 -7.67
N TYR A 264 -20.68 -2.97 -8.05
CA TYR A 264 -19.24 -2.73 -7.90
C TYR A 264 -18.50 -2.63 -9.24
N GLY A 265 -19.15 -2.00 -10.22
CA GLY A 265 -18.54 -1.77 -11.53
C GLY A 265 -17.54 -0.61 -11.57
N GLY A 266 -17.41 0.18 -10.52
CA GLY A 266 -16.45 1.28 -10.49
C GLY A 266 -15.01 0.78 -10.58
N ILE A 267 -14.24 1.33 -11.53
CA ILE A 267 -12.78 1.19 -11.60
C ILE A 267 -12.19 2.57 -11.34
N GLU A 268 -11.40 2.74 -10.30
CA GLU A 268 -10.81 4.02 -9.94
C GLU A 268 -9.39 4.15 -10.52
N PHE A 269 -9.15 5.24 -11.22
CA PHE A 269 -7.90 5.59 -11.86
C PHE A 269 -7.24 6.75 -11.13
N HIS A 270 -5.90 6.79 -11.13
CA HIS A 270 -5.11 7.86 -10.57
C HIS A 270 -3.96 8.21 -11.51
N ASP A 271 -3.78 9.50 -11.78
CA ASP A 271 -2.77 10.02 -12.71
C ASP A 271 -1.33 9.89 -12.18
N ASP A 272 -1.15 9.59 -10.91
CA ASP A 272 0.11 9.45 -10.20
C ASP A 272 0.38 8.01 -9.67
N ALA A 273 -0.46 7.03 -10.03
CA ALA A 273 -0.25 5.64 -9.63
C ALA A 273 0.96 5.02 -10.34
N ILE A 274 1.74 4.24 -9.59
CA ILE A 274 2.83 3.43 -10.16
C ILE A 274 3.01 2.14 -9.37
N ILE A 275 3.09 1.01 -10.09
CA ILE A 275 3.33 -0.33 -9.54
C ILE A 275 4.56 -0.97 -10.14
N ASP A 276 4.85 -0.71 -11.41
CA ASP A 276 6.04 -1.20 -12.10
C ASP A 276 6.58 -0.11 -13.02
N CYS A 277 7.85 0.25 -12.83
CA CYS A 277 8.52 1.21 -13.72
C CYS A 277 8.63 0.71 -15.16
N GLY A 278 8.46 -0.60 -15.39
CA GLY A 278 8.55 -1.20 -16.72
C GLY A 278 9.94 -1.09 -17.35
N TRP A 279 10.99 -0.97 -16.54
CA TRP A 279 12.35 -0.77 -17.04
C TRP A 279 12.95 -2.06 -17.58
N ASP A 280 13.71 -1.96 -18.64
CA ASP A 280 14.53 -3.04 -19.15
C ASP A 280 15.63 -3.42 -18.15
N VAL A 281 15.98 -4.71 -18.12
CA VAL A 281 17.03 -5.20 -17.23
C VAL A 281 18.39 -4.61 -17.62
N THR A 282 18.96 -3.79 -16.74
CA THR A 282 20.29 -3.19 -16.92
C THR A 282 21.42 -4.15 -16.53
N HIS A 283 21.22 -4.93 -15.46
CA HIS A 283 22.21 -5.85 -14.94
C HIS A 283 21.59 -7.14 -14.43
N ARG A 284 22.31 -8.26 -14.57
CA ARG A 284 21.95 -9.57 -14.03
C ARG A 284 23.05 -10.06 -13.10
N LEU A 285 22.70 -10.39 -11.87
CA LEU A 285 23.59 -11.00 -10.90
C LEU A 285 23.19 -12.48 -10.72
N THR A 286 24.12 -13.38 -11.01
CA THR A 286 23.94 -14.78 -10.61
C THR A 286 24.41 -14.95 -9.17
N ILE A 287 23.52 -15.40 -8.30
CA ILE A 287 23.84 -15.62 -6.89
C ILE A 287 24.78 -16.83 -6.79
N PRO A 288 25.99 -16.67 -6.20
CA PRO A 288 26.91 -17.78 -6.00
C PRO A 288 26.32 -18.83 -5.02
N ASP A 289 26.52 -20.11 -5.30
CA ASP A 289 25.99 -21.21 -4.47
C ASP A 289 26.51 -21.20 -3.02
N ASN A 290 27.67 -20.59 -2.79
CA ASN A 290 28.29 -20.49 -1.47
C ASN A 290 28.01 -19.16 -0.76
N LEU A 291 27.16 -18.32 -1.32
CA LEU A 291 26.79 -17.07 -0.65
C LEU A 291 25.91 -17.37 0.58
N LYS A 292 26.35 -16.88 1.74
CA LYS A 292 25.61 -17.03 3.00
C LYS A 292 24.26 -16.31 2.90
N SER A 293 23.23 -16.85 3.54
CA SER A 293 21.98 -16.13 3.76
C SER A 293 22.26 -14.83 4.53
N GLY A 294 21.57 -13.75 4.14
CA GLY A 294 21.80 -12.46 4.76
C GLY A 294 21.23 -11.28 3.95
N VAL A 295 21.54 -10.10 4.39
CA VAL A 295 21.14 -8.83 3.78
C VAL A 295 22.30 -8.32 2.92
N TYR A 296 22.02 -8.00 1.66
CA TYR A 296 23.02 -7.59 0.68
C TYR A 296 22.58 -6.37 -0.10
N ALA A 297 23.54 -5.72 -0.75
CA ALA A 297 23.22 -4.63 -1.67
C ALA A 297 24.24 -4.55 -2.82
N ILE A 298 23.76 -4.16 -4.01
CA ILE A 298 24.63 -3.67 -5.06
C ILE A 298 24.86 -2.19 -4.80
N ARG A 299 26.12 -1.83 -4.53
CA ARG A 299 26.50 -0.45 -4.30
C ARG A 299 26.88 0.21 -5.61
N LEU A 300 26.14 1.22 -5.99
CA LEU A 300 26.41 2.06 -7.15
C LEU A 300 27.18 3.30 -6.73
N ARG A 301 28.14 3.71 -7.56
CA ARG A 301 28.91 4.96 -7.38
C ARG A 301 29.02 5.69 -8.68
N ALA A 302 28.73 6.99 -8.66
CA ALA A 302 28.84 7.86 -9.82
C ALA A 302 29.56 9.16 -9.44
N GLY A 303 30.32 9.75 -10.40
CA GLY A 303 31.08 10.98 -10.20
C GLY A 303 32.53 10.76 -9.73
N GLU A 304 33.23 11.85 -9.50
CA GLU A 304 34.64 11.87 -9.07
C GLU A 304 34.82 12.86 -7.90
N GLY A 305 35.78 12.58 -7.03
CA GLY A 305 36.15 13.48 -5.93
C GLY A 305 35.05 13.65 -4.89
N THR A 306 34.80 14.91 -4.47
CA THR A 306 33.78 15.26 -3.46
C THR A 306 32.34 15.24 -4.00
N GLY A 307 32.16 15.08 -5.32
CA GLY A 307 30.86 14.99 -5.97
C GLY A 307 30.42 13.52 -6.24
N LEU A 308 30.94 12.56 -5.47
CA LEU A 308 30.55 11.15 -5.60
C LEU A 308 29.11 10.93 -5.11
N GLY A 309 28.22 10.57 -6.06
CA GLY A 309 26.93 9.98 -5.75
C GLY A 309 27.08 8.51 -5.35
N GLU A 310 26.27 8.08 -4.40
CA GLU A 310 26.22 6.70 -3.94
C GLU A 310 24.78 6.25 -3.76
N GLU A 311 24.45 5.04 -4.28
CA GLU A 311 23.15 4.42 -4.11
C GLU A 311 23.30 2.93 -3.86
N TYR A 312 22.30 2.32 -3.24
CA TYR A 312 22.28 0.90 -2.88
C TYR A 312 21.01 0.23 -3.37
N ILE A 313 21.15 -0.85 -4.14
CA ILE A 313 20.05 -1.73 -4.52
C ILE A 313 20.08 -2.90 -3.54
N VAL A 314 19.20 -2.85 -2.54
CA VAL A 314 19.12 -3.83 -1.45
C VAL A 314 18.36 -5.08 -1.90
N PHE A 315 18.84 -6.23 -1.48
CA PHE A 315 18.19 -7.53 -1.68
C PHE A 315 18.54 -8.50 -0.54
N PHE A 316 17.73 -9.55 -0.40
CA PHE A 316 17.85 -10.53 0.66
C PHE A 316 18.18 -11.88 0.06
N ILE A 317 19.19 -12.57 0.62
CA ILE A 317 19.56 -13.92 0.22
C ILE A 317 19.00 -14.90 1.24
N ARG A 318 18.03 -15.68 0.80
CA ARG A 318 17.47 -16.79 1.55
C ARG A 318 18.33 -18.03 1.43
N ALA A 319 18.43 -18.84 2.48
CA ALA A 319 19.09 -20.14 2.41
C ALA A 319 18.29 -21.11 1.51
N LYS A 320 18.98 -21.77 0.58
CA LYS A 320 18.37 -22.81 -0.27
C LYS A 320 17.88 -24.01 0.56
N THR A 321 18.64 -24.35 1.60
CA THR A 321 18.32 -25.38 2.58
C THR A 321 18.60 -24.81 3.97
N PRO A 322 17.60 -24.62 4.81
CA PRO A 322 17.77 -24.10 6.17
C PRO A 322 18.74 -24.96 6.99
N ARG A 323 19.67 -24.31 7.69
CA ARG A 323 20.67 -24.97 8.56
C ARG A 323 20.90 -24.26 9.88
N ALA A 324 20.74 -22.94 9.91
CA ALA A 324 20.89 -22.16 11.13
C ALA A 324 19.74 -22.42 12.11
N PRO A 325 19.96 -22.29 13.42
CA PRO A 325 18.88 -22.40 14.40
C PRO A 325 18.00 -21.16 14.47
N ILE A 326 18.45 -20.03 13.91
CA ILE A 326 17.82 -18.72 14.01
C ILE A 326 17.40 -18.24 12.61
N ALA A 327 16.17 -17.75 12.49
CA ALA A 327 15.73 -16.95 11.37
C ALA A 327 15.52 -15.48 11.79
N LEU A 328 16.05 -14.55 11.02
CA LEU A 328 15.69 -13.14 11.06
C LEU A 328 14.62 -12.89 10.00
N LEU A 329 13.40 -12.59 10.44
CA LEU A 329 12.27 -12.27 9.57
C LEU A 329 12.27 -10.76 9.31
N ILE A 330 12.61 -10.38 8.08
CA ILE A 330 12.67 -8.99 7.64
C ILE A 330 11.27 -8.49 7.30
N PRO A 331 10.80 -7.38 7.89
CA PRO A 331 9.43 -6.88 7.72
C PRO A 331 9.26 -6.10 6.40
N THR A 332 9.43 -6.79 5.28
CA THR A 332 9.39 -6.20 3.93
C THR A 332 8.02 -5.63 3.57
N ALA A 333 6.92 -6.15 4.11
CA ALA A 333 5.61 -5.56 3.97
C ALA A 333 5.54 -4.14 4.55
N SER A 334 6.16 -3.92 5.74
CA SER A 334 6.26 -2.59 6.34
C SER A 334 7.16 -1.67 5.51
N TYR A 335 8.25 -2.18 4.95
CA TYR A 335 9.10 -1.38 4.04
C TYR A 335 8.31 -0.91 2.81
N LEU A 336 7.47 -1.76 2.25
CA LEU A 336 6.60 -1.37 1.14
C LEU A 336 5.54 -0.35 1.56
N ALA A 337 4.95 -0.52 2.74
CA ALA A 337 3.93 0.40 3.24
C ALA A 337 4.46 1.84 3.42
N TYR A 338 5.71 1.98 3.85
CA TYR A 338 6.37 3.27 4.08
C TYR A 338 7.30 3.70 2.93
N ALA A 339 7.28 2.99 1.79
CA ALA A 339 8.19 3.27 0.69
C ALA A 339 8.00 4.68 0.14
N ASN A 340 9.01 5.54 0.29
CA ASN A 340 9.01 6.93 -0.19
C ASN A 340 7.87 7.79 0.40
N ASP A 341 7.53 7.63 1.68
CA ASP A 341 6.45 8.38 2.30
C ASP A 341 6.66 9.90 2.24
N HIS A 342 5.55 10.63 2.04
CA HIS A 342 5.51 12.09 2.00
C HIS A 342 5.00 12.71 3.31
N LEU A 343 4.92 11.94 4.39
CA LEU A 343 4.32 12.36 5.67
C LEU A 343 4.91 13.67 6.21
N THR A 344 6.20 13.90 6.00
CA THR A 344 6.88 15.13 6.44
C THR A 344 6.34 16.38 5.73
N PHE A 345 5.95 16.27 4.46
CA PHE A 345 5.47 17.37 3.65
C PHE A 345 3.96 17.56 3.75
N ASP A 346 3.21 16.47 3.81
CA ASP A 346 1.76 16.47 3.75
C ASP A 346 1.11 16.57 5.14
N ALA A 347 1.81 16.16 6.18
CA ALA A 347 1.32 16.21 7.54
C ALA A 347 1.47 17.61 8.15
N GLN A 348 0.43 18.43 8.07
CA GLN A 348 0.40 19.79 8.66
C GLN A 348 0.72 19.83 10.15
N MET A 349 0.58 18.70 10.83
CA MET A 349 0.82 18.52 12.27
C MET A 349 2.16 17.81 12.58
N ALA A 350 3.03 17.61 11.60
CA ALA A 350 4.27 16.85 11.79
C ALA A 350 5.12 17.42 12.93
N GLN A 351 5.40 18.71 12.92
CA GLN A 351 6.22 19.35 13.96
C GLN A 351 5.60 19.25 15.38
N PRO A 352 4.31 19.55 15.61
CA PRO A 352 3.68 19.36 16.92
C PRO A 352 3.65 17.90 17.38
N ILE A 353 3.44 16.94 16.48
CA ILE A 353 3.40 15.50 16.83
C ILE A 353 4.80 14.98 17.16
N VAL A 354 5.79 15.41 16.40
CA VAL A 354 7.19 14.95 16.54
C VAL A 354 7.90 15.66 17.70
N GLY A 355 7.45 16.85 18.09
CA GLY A 355 8.08 17.65 19.13
C GLY A 355 9.38 18.35 18.71
N GLN A 356 9.73 18.29 17.43
CA GLN A 356 10.92 18.91 16.84
C GLN A 356 10.66 19.34 15.39
N THR A 357 11.53 20.21 14.88
CA THR A 357 11.47 20.59 13.47
C THR A 357 11.97 19.45 12.59
N PRO A 358 11.19 19.01 11.59
CA PRO A 358 11.63 18.04 10.60
C PRO A 358 12.89 18.52 9.87
N ILE A 359 13.81 17.60 9.58
CA ILE A 359 15.03 17.87 8.82
C ILE A 359 14.93 17.20 7.47
N VAL A 360 14.71 18.01 6.45
CA VAL A 360 14.54 17.57 5.06
C VAL A 360 15.86 17.71 4.31
N SER A 361 16.27 16.66 3.61
CA SER A 361 17.43 16.63 2.73
C SER A 361 17.04 16.84 1.26
N ASP A 362 18.02 17.07 0.39
CA ASP A 362 17.79 17.24 -1.05
C ASP A 362 17.11 16.01 -1.66
N ILE A 363 17.44 14.80 -1.17
CA ILE A 363 16.83 13.58 -1.67
C ILE A 363 15.34 13.45 -1.26
N ASP A 364 14.96 13.93 -0.08
CA ASP A 364 13.56 13.95 0.35
C ASP A 364 12.75 14.89 -0.55
N ILE A 365 13.31 16.04 -0.91
CA ILE A 365 12.69 16.99 -1.85
C ILE A 365 12.55 16.37 -3.23
N GLU A 366 13.59 15.67 -3.72
CA GLU A 366 13.56 15.00 -5.01
C GLU A 366 12.48 13.91 -5.06
N VAL A 367 12.38 13.09 -4.02
CA VAL A 367 11.32 12.07 -3.89
C VAL A 367 9.94 12.70 -3.94
N TYR A 368 9.73 13.77 -3.18
CA TYR A 368 8.44 14.48 -3.15
C TYR A 368 8.05 15.09 -4.49
N GLN A 369 9.04 15.55 -5.29
CA GLN A 369 8.81 16.20 -6.59
C GLN A 369 8.78 15.22 -7.77
N SER A 370 9.15 13.96 -7.56
CA SER A 370 9.34 12.97 -8.64
C SER A 370 8.27 11.88 -8.58
N PRO A 371 7.17 12.02 -9.33
CA PRO A 371 6.08 11.03 -9.31
C PRO A 371 6.52 9.63 -9.76
N GLU A 372 7.62 9.52 -10.49
CA GLU A 372 8.21 8.23 -10.88
C GLU A 372 8.75 7.40 -9.71
N PHE A 373 8.96 7.98 -8.53
CA PHE A 373 9.29 7.22 -7.31
C PHE A 373 8.06 6.61 -6.66
N GLY A 374 6.89 7.13 -6.98
CA GLY A 374 5.60 6.65 -6.46
C GLY A 374 5.36 7.02 -5.00
N LEU A 375 4.16 6.71 -4.55
CA LEU A 375 3.62 7.08 -3.24
C LEU A 375 3.68 5.90 -2.27
N SER A 376 3.64 6.18 -0.97
CA SER A 376 3.47 5.19 0.09
C SER A 376 1.99 4.92 0.39
N THR A 377 1.69 3.88 1.17
CA THR A 377 0.33 3.62 1.63
C THR A 377 -0.15 4.59 2.73
N TYR A 378 0.67 5.56 3.11
CA TYR A 378 0.30 6.66 4.00
C TYR A 378 -0.09 7.93 3.27
N ASP A 379 0.23 7.98 1.97
CA ASP A 379 0.01 9.15 1.14
C ASP A 379 -1.38 9.14 0.50
N HIS A 380 -1.72 10.27 -0.11
CA HIS A 380 -2.90 10.44 -0.93
C HIS A 380 -2.49 10.68 -2.37
N HIS A 381 -3.26 10.14 -3.29
CA HIS A 381 -3.20 10.54 -4.69
C HIS A 381 -3.56 12.03 -4.84
N ARG A 382 -3.19 12.64 -5.96
CA ARG A 382 -3.45 14.06 -6.24
C ARG A 382 -4.92 14.46 -6.14
N ASP A 383 -5.82 13.52 -6.29
CA ASP A 383 -7.27 13.70 -6.15
C ASP A 383 -7.79 13.55 -4.72
N GLY A 384 -6.92 13.19 -3.77
CA GLY A 384 -7.24 12.99 -2.37
C GLY A 384 -7.64 11.56 -1.99
N ALA A 385 -7.66 10.61 -2.94
CA ALA A 385 -7.90 9.20 -2.63
C ALA A 385 -6.69 8.59 -1.92
N GLY A 386 -6.93 7.61 -1.05
CA GLY A 386 -5.85 6.90 -0.37
C GLY A 386 -5.13 5.91 -1.28
N VAL A 387 -3.83 5.74 -1.08
CA VAL A 387 -2.98 4.83 -1.87
C VAL A 387 -3.14 3.41 -1.38
N CYS A 388 -3.79 2.55 -2.20
CA CYS A 388 -4.09 1.17 -1.85
C CYS A 388 -2.95 0.19 -2.13
N TYR A 389 -2.03 0.52 -3.03
CA TYR A 389 -1.00 -0.40 -3.52
C TYR A 389 0.39 0.16 -3.33
N SER A 390 1.32 -0.72 -2.99
CA SER A 390 2.75 -0.43 -2.99
C SER A 390 3.54 -1.58 -3.62
N SER A 391 4.66 -1.26 -4.28
CA SER A 391 5.45 -2.22 -5.02
C SER A 391 6.94 -1.96 -4.84
N TYR A 392 7.78 -3.00 -4.96
CA TYR A 392 9.23 -2.85 -5.00
C TYR A 392 9.81 -2.78 -6.43
N ARG A 393 8.97 -2.79 -7.49
CA ARG A 393 9.41 -2.54 -8.88
C ARG A 393 9.48 -1.05 -9.23
N ARG A 394 10.00 -0.26 -8.31
CA ARG A 394 10.22 1.17 -8.41
C ARG A 394 11.39 1.59 -7.52
N PRO A 395 11.99 2.78 -7.68
CA PRO A 395 12.98 3.29 -6.74
C PRO A 395 12.39 3.41 -5.34
N ILE A 396 13.07 2.89 -4.33
CA ILE A 396 12.69 3.01 -2.92
C ILE A 396 13.86 3.57 -2.14
N VAL A 397 13.84 4.88 -1.91
CA VAL A 397 14.93 5.61 -1.24
C VAL A 397 15.03 5.24 0.25
N SER A 398 13.91 4.95 0.89
CA SER A 398 13.87 4.51 2.29
C SER A 398 14.58 3.16 2.55
N LEU A 399 14.91 2.39 1.51
CA LEU A 399 15.77 1.20 1.61
C LEU A 399 17.28 1.52 1.57
N HIS A 400 17.67 2.78 1.40
CA HIS A 400 19.08 3.15 1.48
C HIS A 400 19.63 2.91 2.90
N PRO A 401 20.76 2.19 3.10
CA PRO A 401 21.26 1.83 4.43
C PRO A 401 21.54 3.01 5.37
N LYS A 402 21.74 4.19 4.80
CA LYS A 402 22.02 5.44 5.55
C LYS A 402 20.79 6.37 5.61
N TYR A 403 19.63 5.90 5.19
CA TYR A 403 18.40 6.70 5.21
C TYR A 403 18.02 7.07 6.64
N ARG A 404 17.63 8.30 6.81
CA ARG A 404 17.02 8.81 8.05
C ARG A 404 15.67 9.42 7.70
N ASN A 405 14.66 9.05 8.44
CA ASN A 405 13.34 9.63 8.25
C ASN A 405 13.39 11.13 8.56
N PRO A 406 12.99 12.01 7.63
CA PRO A 406 13.09 13.46 7.82
C PRO A 406 12.18 13.98 8.93
N MET A 407 11.11 13.26 9.26
CA MET A 407 10.17 13.66 10.30
C MET A 407 10.79 13.56 11.69
N ASN A 408 11.53 12.51 11.99
CA ASN A 408 12.10 12.27 13.33
C ASN A 408 13.64 12.27 13.38
N GLY A 409 14.31 12.34 12.23
CA GLY A 409 15.78 12.45 12.16
C GLY A 409 16.55 11.18 12.52
N VAL A 410 15.89 10.05 12.76
CA VAL A 410 16.52 8.76 13.10
C VAL A 410 16.37 7.73 11.99
N THR A 411 17.09 6.62 12.10
CA THR A 411 16.90 5.48 11.20
C THR A 411 15.51 4.89 11.39
N TRP A 412 14.87 4.51 10.27
CA TRP A 412 13.50 4.04 10.23
C TRP A 412 13.38 2.84 9.29
N GLN A 413 12.54 1.87 9.62
CA GLN A 413 12.33 0.67 8.80
C GLN A 413 13.65 -0.10 8.53
N PHE A 414 14.04 -0.33 7.29
CA PHE A 414 15.22 -1.10 6.90
C PHE A 414 16.53 -0.64 7.58
N PRO A 415 16.91 0.66 7.59
CA PRO A 415 18.11 1.09 8.29
C PRO A 415 18.08 0.86 9.80
N ALA A 416 16.90 0.88 10.44
CA ALA A 416 16.75 0.54 11.85
C ALA A 416 17.01 -0.95 12.10
N ASP A 417 16.50 -1.82 11.21
CA ASP A 417 16.67 -3.27 11.30
C ASP A 417 18.12 -3.71 11.07
N LEU A 418 18.93 -2.93 10.39
CA LEU A 418 20.36 -3.16 10.26
C LEU A 418 21.08 -3.17 11.62
N SER A 419 20.52 -2.57 12.67
CA SER A 419 21.04 -2.66 14.03
C SER A 419 20.96 -4.10 14.58
N ILE A 420 19.88 -4.83 14.23
CA ILE A 420 19.72 -6.25 14.62
C ILE A 420 20.68 -7.11 13.80
N VAL A 421 20.79 -6.86 12.49
CA VAL A 421 21.74 -7.56 11.62
C VAL A 421 23.18 -7.38 12.14
N ALA A 422 23.58 -6.14 12.42
CA ALA A 422 24.89 -5.82 12.93
C ALA A 422 25.18 -6.51 14.29
N TRP A 423 24.17 -6.59 15.16
CA TRP A 423 24.28 -7.28 16.45
C TRP A 423 24.47 -8.79 16.27
N LEU A 424 23.69 -9.44 15.40
CA LEU A 424 23.81 -10.87 15.10
C LEU A 424 25.20 -11.21 14.55
N GLU A 425 25.72 -10.39 13.64
CA GLU A 425 27.07 -10.54 13.07
C GLU A 425 28.16 -10.30 14.15
N HIS A 426 28.01 -9.25 14.97
CA HIS A 426 28.97 -8.93 16.04
C HIS A 426 29.07 -10.06 17.09
N CYS A 427 27.93 -10.60 17.49
CA CYS A 427 27.85 -11.71 18.44
C CYS A 427 28.16 -13.08 17.80
N ASN A 428 28.41 -13.12 16.48
CA ASN A 428 28.74 -14.32 15.72
C ASN A 428 27.67 -15.42 15.83
N TYR A 429 26.39 -15.03 15.81
CA TYR A 429 25.29 -15.98 15.75
C TYR A 429 25.16 -16.59 14.35
N ASP A 430 24.80 -17.86 14.30
CA ASP A 430 24.44 -18.54 13.05
C ASP A 430 22.95 -18.29 12.80
N TYR A 431 22.65 -17.50 11.77
CA TYR A 431 21.29 -17.11 11.40
C TYR A 431 21.09 -17.06 9.89
N GLU A 432 19.86 -17.17 9.47
CA GLU A 432 19.41 -17.03 8.11
C GLU A 432 18.30 -15.98 8.00
N VAL A 433 18.13 -15.41 6.81
CA VAL A 433 17.17 -14.32 6.57
C VAL A 433 15.98 -14.85 5.77
N LEU A 434 14.80 -14.45 6.18
CA LEU A 434 13.52 -14.62 5.49
C LEU A 434 12.85 -13.26 5.34
N THR A 435 11.94 -13.14 4.37
CA THR A 435 11.11 -11.95 4.16
C THR A 435 9.64 -12.24 4.47
N ASP A 436 8.85 -11.19 4.62
CA ASP A 436 7.40 -11.32 4.79
C ASP A 436 6.75 -12.03 3.59
N GLU A 437 7.25 -11.80 2.37
CA GLU A 437 6.75 -12.51 1.19
C GLU A 437 7.02 -14.00 1.24
N ASP A 438 8.16 -14.45 1.82
CA ASP A 438 8.43 -15.87 2.03
C ASP A 438 7.42 -16.46 3.02
N LEU A 439 7.19 -15.77 4.14
CA LEU A 439 6.21 -16.20 5.15
C LEU A 439 4.79 -16.20 4.60
N HIS A 440 4.42 -15.21 3.81
CA HIS A 440 3.10 -15.15 3.16
C HIS A 440 2.87 -16.33 2.21
N ARG A 441 3.85 -16.64 1.35
CA ARG A 441 3.71 -17.67 0.31
C ARG A 441 3.76 -19.10 0.85
N GLU A 442 4.61 -19.35 1.84
CA GLU A 442 4.92 -20.70 2.30
C GLU A 442 4.32 -21.01 3.68
N GLY A 443 3.76 -20.00 4.33
CA GLY A 443 3.15 -20.16 5.65
C GLY A 443 4.15 -20.68 6.69
N VAL A 444 3.68 -21.48 7.62
CA VAL A 444 4.47 -22.03 8.73
C VAL A 444 5.66 -22.86 8.27
N ASP A 445 5.60 -23.48 7.09
CA ASP A 445 6.68 -24.33 6.56
C ASP A 445 7.99 -23.51 6.32
N SER A 446 7.85 -22.22 6.05
CA SER A 446 9.01 -21.32 5.87
C SER A 446 9.83 -21.14 7.15
N ILE A 447 9.20 -21.19 8.33
CA ILE A 447 9.81 -20.89 9.63
C ILE A 447 9.97 -22.12 10.52
N THR A 448 9.24 -23.20 10.30
CA THR A 448 9.33 -24.45 11.07
C THR A 448 10.76 -25.06 11.14
N PRO A 449 11.65 -24.92 10.14
CA PRO A 449 13.01 -25.42 10.24
C PRO A 449 13.85 -24.74 11.34
N TYR A 450 13.45 -23.57 11.78
CA TYR A 450 14.18 -22.78 12.78
C TYR A 450 13.65 -23.00 14.19
N LYS A 451 14.49 -22.81 15.20
CA LYS A 451 14.12 -22.90 16.62
C LYS A 451 13.67 -21.53 17.15
N CYS A 452 14.33 -20.50 16.69
CA CYS A 452 14.11 -19.12 17.07
C CYS A 452 13.85 -18.27 15.83
N VAL A 453 12.75 -17.53 15.84
CA VAL A 453 12.46 -16.48 14.85
C VAL A 453 12.56 -15.13 15.54
N ILE A 454 13.34 -14.22 14.95
CA ILE A 454 13.51 -12.83 15.42
C ILE A 454 12.87 -11.94 14.37
N THR A 455 11.99 -11.02 14.77
CA THR A 455 11.41 -10.04 13.84
C THR A 455 12.30 -8.80 13.69
N GLY A 456 12.04 -7.98 12.67
CA GLY A 456 12.54 -6.62 12.61
C GLY A 456 11.87 -5.70 13.64
N THR A 457 12.24 -4.41 13.59
CA THR A 457 11.79 -3.39 14.57
C THR A 457 10.35 -2.93 14.36
N HIS A 458 9.75 -3.15 13.18
CA HIS A 458 8.40 -2.66 12.89
C HIS A 458 7.61 -3.59 11.94
N PRO A 459 7.23 -4.81 12.35
CA PRO A 459 6.43 -5.74 11.54
C PRO A 459 4.93 -5.40 11.63
N GLU A 460 4.55 -4.23 11.13
CA GLU A 460 3.22 -3.63 11.28
C GLU A 460 2.17 -4.24 10.34
N TYR A 461 2.59 -4.64 9.13
CA TYR A 461 1.74 -5.09 8.05
C TYR A 461 1.83 -6.60 7.89
N TYR A 462 0.72 -7.29 8.11
CA TYR A 462 0.67 -8.76 8.10
C TYR A 462 -0.54 -9.27 7.33
N SER A 463 -0.35 -10.31 6.52
CA SER A 463 -1.46 -11.05 5.92
C SER A 463 -2.01 -12.10 6.90
N GLU A 464 -3.20 -12.63 6.60
CA GLU A 464 -3.79 -13.71 7.38
C GLU A 464 -2.87 -14.92 7.45
N THR A 465 -2.30 -15.35 6.32
CA THR A 465 -1.35 -16.47 6.25
C THR A 465 -0.13 -16.25 7.14
N MET A 466 0.41 -15.03 7.20
CA MET A 466 1.56 -14.71 8.05
C MET A 466 1.21 -14.77 9.54
N LEU A 467 0.02 -14.31 9.93
CA LEU A 467 -0.46 -14.44 11.32
C LEU A 467 -0.64 -15.91 11.71
N ASP A 468 -1.32 -16.70 10.87
CA ASP A 468 -1.54 -18.12 11.11
C ASP A 468 -0.21 -18.86 11.23
N ALA A 469 0.73 -18.60 10.32
CA ALA A 469 2.06 -19.20 10.34
C ALA A 469 2.81 -18.93 11.64
N THR A 470 2.75 -17.69 12.13
CA THR A 470 3.43 -17.28 13.36
C THR A 470 2.79 -17.95 14.60
N GLU A 471 1.46 -17.98 14.66
CA GLU A 471 0.72 -18.64 15.75
C GLU A 471 0.99 -20.16 15.76
N ASP A 472 0.90 -20.82 14.61
CA ASP A 472 1.17 -22.25 14.45
C ASP A 472 2.62 -22.61 14.81
N PHE A 473 3.58 -21.77 14.44
CA PHE A 473 4.99 -21.93 14.79
C PHE A 473 5.18 -21.96 16.32
N VAL A 474 4.62 -20.98 17.03
CA VAL A 474 4.73 -20.89 18.49
C VAL A 474 4.04 -22.04 19.19
N VAL A 475 2.82 -22.41 18.75
CA VAL A 475 2.06 -23.56 19.29
C VAL A 475 2.79 -24.88 19.00
N GLY A 476 3.45 -24.99 17.85
CA GLY A 476 4.27 -26.12 17.44
C GLY A 476 5.58 -26.31 18.24
N GLY A 477 5.93 -25.34 19.09
CA GLY A 477 7.15 -25.38 19.91
C GLY A 477 8.24 -24.41 19.46
N GLY A 478 7.96 -23.62 18.44
CA GLY A 478 8.83 -22.54 17.99
C GLY A 478 8.91 -21.39 18.99
N ARG A 479 9.96 -20.62 18.92
CA ARG A 479 10.24 -19.52 19.85
C ARG A 479 10.40 -18.22 19.11
N LEU A 480 9.56 -17.24 19.44
CA LEU A 480 9.48 -15.95 18.78
C LEU A 480 10.08 -14.85 19.65
N ILE A 481 11.00 -14.06 19.09
CA ILE A 481 11.43 -12.79 19.67
C ILE A 481 10.88 -11.67 18.79
N TYR A 482 9.86 -10.99 19.29
CA TYR A 482 9.29 -9.81 18.67
C TYR A 482 10.08 -8.56 19.10
N MET A 483 10.83 -7.98 18.16
CA MET A 483 11.78 -6.89 18.40
C MET A 483 11.18 -5.50 18.24
N GLY A 484 9.87 -5.41 18.04
CA GLY A 484 9.25 -4.17 17.58
C GLY A 484 8.24 -3.53 18.51
N GLY A 485 7.65 -2.50 17.99
CA GLY A 485 6.41 -1.87 18.43
C GLY A 485 5.44 -1.78 17.26
N ASN A 486 4.14 -1.68 17.55
CA ASN A 486 3.06 -1.62 16.57
C ASN A 486 3.11 -2.78 15.54
N GLY A 487 3.38 -4.00 16.02
CA GLY A 487 3.41 -5.18 15.16
C GLY A 487 2.03 -5.82 14.98
N TYR A 488 1.88 -6.58 13.88
CA TYR A 488 0.68 -7.37 13.54
C TYR A 488 -0.60 -6.53 13.54
N TYR A 489 -0.52 -5.36 12.93
CA TYR A 489 -1.52 -4.31 13.09
C TYR A 489 -2.48 -4.19 11.90
N TRP A 490 -1.96 -3.99 10.68
CA TRP A 490 -2.74 -3.84 9.45
C TRP A 490 -2.89 -5.16 8.69
N ASN A 491 -4.12 -5.46 8.26
CA ASN A 491 -4.37 -6.53 7.29
C ASN A 491 -3.95 -6.09 5.89
N VAL A 492 -3.07 -6.87 5.28
CA VAL A 492 -2.59 -6.69 3.90
C VAL A 492 -2.63 -8.00 3.13
N ASP A 493 -2.44 -7.90 1.82
CA ASP A 493 -2.22 -9.04 0.97
C ASP A 493 -1.21 -8.73 -0.15
N PHE A 494 -0.57 -9.77 -0.67
CA PHE A 494 0.29 -9.67 -1.85
C PHE A 494 -0.46 -10.19 -3.06
N CYS A 495 -0.38 -9.45 -4.19
CA CYS A 495 -1.06 -9.83 -5.41
C CYS A 495 -0.48 -11.14 -5.96
N GLU A 496 -1.31 -12.16 -6.19
CA GLU A 496 -0.85 -13.47 -6.65
C GLU A 496 -0.13 -13.39 -8.01
N ASP A 497 -0.71 -12.64 -8.96
CA ASP A 497 -0.15 -12.47 -10.31
C ASP A 497 1.01 -11.46 -10.35
N GLU A 498 1.11 -10.59 -9.35
CA GLU A 498 2.12 -9.54 -9.22
C GLU A 498 2.73 -9.57 -7.80
N PRO A 499 3.51 -10.61 -7.45
CA PRO A 499 3.98 -10.85 -6.07
C PRO A 499 4.91 -9.75 -5.53
N TRP A 500 5.30 -8.79 -6.36
CA TRP A 500 6.02 -7.59 -5.97
C TRP A 500 5.10 -6.44 -5.51
N CYS A 501 3.77 -6.63 -5.57
CA CYS A 501 2.76 -5.64 -5.22
C CYS A 501 1.97 -6.07 -3.99
N MET A 502 1.84 -5.16 -3.04
CA MET A 502 1.05 -5.32 -1.82
C MET A 502 -0.19 -4.44 -1.87
N GLU A 503 -1.33 -4.98 -1.48
CA GLU A 503 -2.60 -4.25 -1.30
C GLU A 503 -2.89 -4.01 0.19
N VAL A 504 -3.37 -2.80 0.50
CA VAL A 504 -3.95 -2.44 1.79
C VAL A 504 -5.23 -1.61 1.59
N ARG A 505 -6.27 -1.89 2.39
CA ARG A 505 -7.47 -1.02 2.49
C ARG A 505 -7.53 -0.51 3.92
N LYS A 506 -7.18 0.76 4.13
CA LYS A 506 -7.19 1.35 5.46
C LYS A 506 -8.62 1.67 5.87
N LEU A 507 -8.99 1.23 7.07
CA LEU A 507 -10.31 1.35 7.66
C LEU A 507 -10.15 1.51 9.16
N ASP A 508 -10.98 2.33 9.79
CA ASP A 508 -10.97 2.59 11.23
C ASP A 508 -9.61 3.10 11.75
N SER A 509 -8.86 3.79 10.89
CA SER A 509 -7.50 4.26 11.20
C SER A 509 -7.47 5.62 11.90
N GLY A 510 -8.62 6.17 12.21
CA GLY A 510 -8.71 7.51 12.79
C GLY A 510 -8.15 8.58 11.83
N MET A 511 -7.30 9.49 12.35
CA MET A 511 -6.79 10.63 11.59
C MET A 511 -5.35 10.47 11.11
N ARG A 512 -4.71 9.29 11.29
CA ARG A 512 -3.28 9.11 10.96
C ARG A 512 -2.99 8.77 9.52
N ALA A 513 -3.99 8.27 8.80
CA ALA A 513 -3.90 7.88 7.40
C ALA A 513 -5.22 8.20 6.72
N TRP A 514 -5.47 7.60 5.59
CA TRP A 514 -6.76 7.69 4.92
C TRP A 514 -7.68 6.54 5.34
N ASN A 515 -8.98 6.73 5.15
CA ASN A 515 -9.98 5.68 5.27
C ASN A 515 -10.54 5.35 3.88
N ALA A 516 -10.73 4.06 3.60
CA ALA A 516 -11.45 3.62 2.42
C ALA A 516 -12.88 4.21 2.44
N LYS A 517 -13.40 4.55 1.26
CA LYS A 517 -14.75 5.11 1.12
C LYS A 517 -15.80 4.08 1.54
N PRO A 518 -16.99 4.52 1.95
CA PRO A 518 -18.09 3.61 2.27
C PRO A 518 -18.35 2.58 1.16
N GLY A 519 -18.42 1.31 1.51
CA GLY A 519 -18.59 0.20 0.57
C GLY A 519 -17.30 -0.31 -0.09
N GLU A 520 -16.15 0.33 0.13
CA GLU A 520 -14.89 0.02 -0.56
C GLU A 520 -13.83 -0.56 0.38
N HIS A 521 -14.26 -1.26 1.41
CA HIS A 521 -13.41 -1.74 2.50
C HIS A 521 -12.77 -3.11 2.24
N TYR A 522 -13.15 -3.78 1.15
CA TYR A 522 -12.68 -5.15 0.85
C TYR A 522 -11.60 -5.12 -0.22
N MET A 523 -10.54 -5.90 0.01
CA MET A 523 -9.41 -6.02 -0.92
C MET A 523 -9.85 -6.72 -2.21
N GLN A 524 -9.35 -6.23 -3.34
CA GLN A 524 -9.59 -6.89 -4.62
C GLN A 524 -8.80 -8.19 -4.78
N THR A 525 -7.68 -8.34 -4.07
CA THR A 525 -6.76 -9.49 -4.21
C THR A 525 -7.25 -10.74 -3.50
N THR A 526 -7.90 -10.61 -2.33
CA THR A 526 -8.38 -11.73 -1.51
C THR A 526 -9.87 -11.69 -1.22
N GLY A 527 -10.51 -10.56 -1.45
CA GLY A 527 -11.89 -10.33 -0.99
C GLY A 527 -12.00 -10.20 0.54
N GLN A 528 -10.91 -10.13 1.26
CA GLN A 528 -10.92 -9.91 2.70
C GLN A 528 -11.23 -8.45 3.03
N LYS A 529 -11.85 -8.24 4.19
CA LYS A 529 -12.02 -6.90 4.71
C LYS A 529 -10.68 -6.34 5.16
N GLY A 530 -10.36 -5.13 4.73
CA GLY A 530 -9.18 -4.40 5.17
C GLY A 530 -9.31 -3.88 6.60
N GLY A 531 -8.35 -3.06 7.00
CA GLY A 531 -8.32 -2.42 8.31
C GLY A 531 -7.42 -3.12 9.31
N LEU A 532 -7.66 -2.89 10.59
CA LEU A 532 -6.82 -3.35 11.70
C LEU A 532 -7.19 -4.78 12.11
N TRP A 533 -6.20 -5.62 12.34
CA TRP A 533 -6.40 -7.01 12.78
C TRP A 533 -7.22 -7.12 14.06
N LYS A 534 -7.07 -6.18 15.00
CA LYS A 534 -7.90 -6.16 16.22
C LYS A 534 -9.41 -6.05 15.93
N ASN A 535 -9.80 -5.30 14.89
CA ASN A 535 -11.18 -5.13 14.47
C ASN A 535 -11.70 -6.35 13.68
N LEU A 536 -10.77 -7.18 13.20
CA LEU A 536 -11.05 -8.47 12.56
C LEU A 536 -11.01 -9.66 13.56
N GLY A 537 -10.94 -9.37 14.87
CA GLY A 537 -10.97 -10.37 15.94
C GLY A 537 -9.59 -10.95 16.31
N ARG A 538 -8.52 -10.44 15.73
CA ARG A 538 -7.13 -10.90 15.94
C ARG A 538 -6.24 -9.78 16.51
N PRO A 539 -6.49 -9.30 17.75
CA PRO A 539 -5.65 -8.28 18.35
C PRO A 539 -4.21 -8.81 18.59
N PRO A 540 -3.17 -7.99 18.36
CA PRO A 540 -1.78 -8.42 18.50
C PRO A 540 -1.45 -9.00 19.88
N GLN A 541 -2.12 -8.55 20.93
CA GLN A 541 -1.93 -9.02 22.29
C GLN A 541 -2.09 -10.54 22.45
N LYS A 542 -2.92 -11.19 21.62
CA LYS A 542 -3.09 -12.64 21.64
C LYS A 542 -1.81 -13.36 21.20
N ALA A 543 -1.18 -12.92 20.13
CA ALA A 543 0.00 -13.55 19.55
C ALA A 543 1.30 -13.10 20.21
N LEU A 544 1.43 -11.80 20.51
CA LEU A 544 2.66 -11.17 20.98
C LEU A 544 2.69 -10.90 22.50
N GLY A 545 1.56 -11.00 23.19
CA GLY A 545 1.42 -10.62 24.60
C GLY A 545 1.35 -9.10 24.83
N VAL A 546 1.59 -8.32 23.82
CA VAL A 546 1.55 -6.86 23.81
C VAL A 546 0.88 -6.36 22.54
N GLY A 547 0.44 -5.10 22.52
CA GLY A 547 -0.08 -4.48 21.31
C GLY A 547 -0.09 -2.97 21.41
N PHE A 548 -0.12 -2.33 20.26
CA PHE A 548 0.03 -0.90 20.08
C PHE A 548 -0.96 -0.07 20.86
N ILE A 549 -0.47 0.95 21.54
CA ILE A 549 -1.26 1.83 22.38
C ILE A 549 -0.89 3.30 22.23
N SER A 550 0.38 3.61 22.01
CA SER A 550 0.89 4.99 22.06
C SER A 550 2.09 5.21 21.16
N GLN A 551 2.27 6.45 20.74
CA GLN A 551 3.41 6.88 19.93
C GLN A 551 3.93 8.24 20.34
N GLY A 552 5.22 8.50 20.04
CA GLY A 552 5.89 9.77 20.14
C GLY A 552 7.27 9.69 19.47
N PHE A 553 7.73 10.77 18.85
CA PHE A 553 8.88 10.73 17.96
C PHE A 553 10.04 11.64 18.40
N GLU A 554 10.16 11.89 19.69
CA GLU A 554 11.25 12.68 20.24
C GLU A 554 12.11 11.86 21.24
N SER A 555 11.98 12.09 22.52
CA SER A 555 12.81 11.51 23.57
C SER A 555 12.32 10.09 23.93
N CYS A 556 13.11 9.09 23.67
CA CYS A 556 12.87 7.71 24.16
C CYS A 556 13.32 7.55 25.61
N ARG A 557 12.76 6.58 26.34
CA ARG A 557 13.00 6.34 27.76
C ARG A 557 13.61 4.96 27.98
N PRO A 558 14.33 4.75 29.10
CA PRO A 558 14.75 3.42 29.50
C PRO A 558 13.57 2.56 29.94
N PHE A 559 13.79 1.27 29.99
CA PHE A 559 12.94 0.33 30.71
C PHE A 559 13.39 0.17 32.16
N ARG A 560 12.42 0.03 33.06
CA ARG A 560 12.65 -0.37 34.44
C ARG A 560 12.17 -1.81 34.62
N ARG A 561 12.99 -2.65 35.21
CA ARG A 561 12.65 -4.03 35.56
C ARG A 561 11.41 -4.08 36.46
N MET A 562 10.47 -4.94 36.12
CA MET A 562 9.25 -5.18 36.89
C MET A 562 9.47 -6.31 37.90
N PRO A 563 8.67 -6.40 38.97
CA PRO A 563 8.81 -7.44 40.01
C PRO A 563 8.88 -8.85 39.45
N ASP A 564 8.12 -9.15 38.38
CA ASP A 564 8.14 -10.44 37.70
C ASP A 564 9.52 -10.87 37.20
N SER A 565 10.39 -9.92 36.83
CA SER A 565 11.72 -10.21 36.29
C SER A 565 12.65 -10.96 37.26
N TRP A 566 12.38 -10.90 38.57
CA TRP A 566 13.12 -11.65 39.61
C TRP A 566 12.50 -13.01 39.91
N HIS A 567 11.34 -13.35 39.33
CA HIS A 567 10.75 -14.64 39.54
C HIS A 567 11.61 -15.75 38.92
N ARG A 568 11.80 -16.86 39.65
CA ARG A 568 12.69 -17.98 39.26
C ARG A 568 12.48 -18.54 37.87
N THR A 569 11.27 -18.42 37.31
CA THR A 569 10.94 -18.93 35.98
C THR A 569 11.41 -18.03 34.85
N VAL A 570 11.76 -16.77 35.14
CA VAL A 570 12.12 -15.77 34.12
C VAL A 570 13.39 -14.99 34.43
N SER A 571 13.96 -15.13 35.65
CA SER A 571 15.15 -14.37 36.07
C SER A 571 16.38 -14.58 35.16
N TRP A 572 16.43 -15.71 34.46
CA TRP A 572 17.46 -16.00 33.47
C TRP A 572 17.50 -15.00 32.30
N ILE A 573 16.36 -14.36 31.98
CA ILE A 573 16.26 -13.35 30.90
C ILE A 573 17.14 -12.14 31.22
N THR A 574 17.18 -11.76 32.48
CA THR A 574 17.97 -10.61 32.99
C THR A 574 19.24 -11.03 33.69
N GLU A 575 19.73 -12.26 33.53
CA GLU A 575 20.96 -12.74 34.13
C GLU A 575 22.17 -11.91 33.67
N GLY A 576 23.00 -11.50 34.61
CA GLY A 576 24.17 -10.65 34.34
C GLY A 576 23.86 -9.18 34.06
N ILE A 577 22.60 -8.76 34.22
CA ILE A 577 22.24 -7.34 34.17
C ILE A 577 22.16 -6.80 35.62
N GLU A 578 23.04 -5.85 35.92
CA GLU A 578 23.05 -5.19 37.20
C GLU A 578 22.02 -4.05 37.24
N GLY A 579 21.36 -3.88 38.40
CA GLY A 579 20.40 -2.81 38.62
C GLY A 579 19.01 -3.05 37.99
N GLU A 580 18.21 -1.98 37.95
CA GLU A 580 16.82 -2.02 37.54
C GLU A 580 16.58 -1.39 36.15
N ILE A 581 17.53 -0.64 35.63
CA ILE A 581 17.40 0.16 34.43
C ILE A 581 18.05 -0.57 33.26
N ILE A 582 17.31 -0.68 32.15
CA ILE A 582 17.72 -1.31 30.89
C ILE A 582 17.55 -0.28 29.76
N GLY A 583 18.61 -0.03 29.00
CA GLY A 583 18.56 0.80 27.80
C GLY A 583 18.26 2.28 28.06
N ASP A 584 19.03 2.91 28.96
CA ASP A 584 19.07 4.37 29.16
C ASP A 584 19.94 5.09 28.11
N PHE A 585 20.09 4.45 26.97
CA PHE A 585 20.81 4.87 25.77
C PHE A 585 20.11 4.29 24.53
N GLY A 586 20.34 4.88 23.36
CA GLY A 586 19.81 4.40 22.09
C GLY A 586 20.09 5.39 20.97
N LEU A 587 20.28 4.89 19.74
CA LEU A 587 20.43 5.73 18.54
C LEU A 587 19.11 6.45 18.19
N ALA A 588 17.98 5.90 18.60
CA ALA A 588 16.68 6.51 18.48
C ALA A 588 16.38 7.33 19.75
N HIS A 589 16.78 8.59 19.74
CA HIS A 589 16.44 9.59 20.78
C HIS A 589 16.80 9.20 22.24
N GLY A 590 17.86 8.40 22.42
CA GLY A 590 18.55 8.26 23.70
C GLY A 590 17.96 7.23 24.67
N GLY A 591 17.03 6.39 24.26
CA GLY A 591 16.48 5.31 25.08
C GLY A 591 16.02 4.11 24.28
N ALA A 592 15.84 2.97 24.94
CA ALA A 592 15.37 1.73 24.27
C ALA A 592 13.83 1.60 24.21
N GLY A 593 13.08 2.43 24.95
CA GLY A 593 11.63 2.45 24.98
C GLY A 593 11.07 3.72 24.35
N GLY A 594 10.40 3.62 23.20
CA GLY A 594 9.83 4.78 22.55
C GLY A 594 9.49 4.55 21.08
N ILE A 595 9.19 5.63 20.41
CA ILE A 595 8.67 5.77 19.05
C ILE A 595 7.24 5.22 19.01
N GLU A 596 7.01 3.99 18.62
CA GLU A 596 5.71 3.33 18.73
C GLU A 596 5.83 2.24 19.79
N MET A 597 4.85 2.17 20.68
CA MET A 597 4.94 1.41 21.91
C MET A 597 3.74 0.50 22.10
N ASP A 598 4.04 -0.73 22.51
CA ASP A 598 3.08 -1.78 22.79
C ASP A 598 2.96 -2.03 24.29
N ARG A 599 1.76 -2.31 24.72
CA ARG A 599 1.44 -2.54 26.13
C ARG A 599 0.80 -3.92 26.32
N TYR A 600 1.12 -4.53 27.49
CA TYR A 600 0.36 -5.63 28.06
C TYR A 600 -1.10 -5.23 28.30
N ASP A 601 -2.07 -6.05 27.86
CA ASP A 601 -3.49 -5.78 28.04
C ASP A 601 -4.33 -7.07 28.08
N LEU A 602 -4.80 -7.44 29.27
CA LEU A 602 -5.64 -8.63 29.44
C LEU A 602 -7.00 -8.51 28.74
N GLU A 603 -7.55 -7.30 28.66
CA GLU A 603 -8.86 -7.09 28.02
C GLU A 603 -8.77 -7.33 26.50
N LYS A 604 -7.59 -7.13 25.93
CA LYS A 604 -7.31 -7.38 24.51
C LYS A 604 -6.73 -8.76 24.22
N GLY A 605 -6.56 -9.60 25.26
CA GLY A 605 -6.22 -10.99 25.10
C GLY A 605 -4.76 -11.36 25.32
N THR A 606 -3.97 -10.50 25.98
CA THR A 606 -2.66 -10.93 26.51
C THR A 606 -2.83 -12.21 27.33
N PRO A 607 -2.02 -13.27 27.11
CA PRO A 607 -2.12 -14.50 27.87
C PRO A 607 -2.05 -14.24 29.38
N PRO A 608 -2.98 -14.73 30.21
CA PRO A 608 -3.02 -14.41 31.63
C PRO A 608 -1.77 -14.84 32.41
N HIS A 609 -1.04 -15.82 31.91
CA HIS A 609 0.21 -16.30 32.51
C HIS A 609 1.44 -15.54 32.03
N ALA A 610 1.30 -14.58 31.11
CA ALA A 610 2.40 -13.76 30.64
C ALA A 610 2.96 -12.89 31.77
N ARG A 611 4.27 -12.69 31.74
CA ARG A 611 5.00 -11.90 32.75
C ARG A 611 5.57 -10.64 32.13
N ILE A 612 5.43 -9.52 32.82
CA ILE A 612 6.02 -8.25 32.44
C ILE A 612 7.45 -8.20 33.01
N ILE A 613 8.44 -8.31 32.15
CA ILE A 613 9.85 -8.32 32.52
C ILE A 613 10.35 -6.91 32.85
N ALA A 614 9.99 -5.96 32.02
CA ALA A 614 10.33 -4.55 32.21
C ALA A 614 9.27 -3.65 31.57
N SER A 615 9.19 -2.42 32.04
CA SER A 615 8.25 -1.43 31.51
C SER A 615 8.93 -0.08 31.35
N SER A 616 8.67 0.60 30.24
CA SER A 616 9.11 1.97 30.00
C SER A 616 7.96 2.92 30.34
N GLY A 617 8.26 4.04 30.96
CA GLY A 617 7.24 5.03 31.32
C GLY A 617 7.84 6.41 31.60
N GLY A 618 7.00 7.37 31.94
CA GLY A 618 7.45 8.75 32.18
C GLY A 618 7.87 9.46 30.88
N HIS A 619 7.21 9.11 29.78
CA HIS A 619 7.38 9.78 28.49
C HIS A 619 6.89 11.23 28.55
N THR A 620 7.31 12.05 27.61
CA THR A 620 6.88 13.45 27.50
C THR A 620 5.44 13.58 27.00
N ASP A 621 4.90 14.80 27.01
CA ASP A 621 3.56 15.07 26.51
C ASP A 621 3.43 15.04 24.97
N ASN A 622 4.54 14.90 24.24
CA ASN A 622 4.54 14.58 22.82
C ASN A 622 4.23 13.09 22.55
N TYR A 623 4.27 12.24 23.56
CA TYR A 623 3.75 10.88 23.49
C TYR A 623 2.26 10.88 23.79
N MET A 624 1.47 10.32 22.87
CA MET A 624 0.02 10.30 22.96
C MET A 624 -0.53 8.89 22.74
N LEU A 625 -1.68 8.62 23.35
CA LEU A 625 -2.48 7.46 22.96
C LEU A 625 -2.91 7.59 21.52
N VAL A 626 -2.85 6.49 20.78
CA VAL A 626 -3.30 6.48 19.38
C VAL A 626 -4.82 6.47 19.30
N CYS A 627 -5.36 7.24 18.38
CA CYS A 627 -6.81 7.50 18.30
C CYS A 627 -7.64 6.23 18.04
N GLU A 628 -7.12 5.26 17.35
CA GLU A 628 -7.78 3.97 17.10
C GLU A 628 -7.80 3.04 18.32
N GLU A 629 -7.10 3.38 19.39
CA GLU A 629 -7.05 2.62 20.64
C GLU A 629 -7.88 3.23 21.76
N VAL A 630 -8.47 4.40 21.54
CA VAL A 630 -9.28 5.12 22.52
C VAL A 630 -10.64 5.49 21.94
N LEU A 631 -11.67 5.43 22.77
CA LEU A 631 -13.03 5.82 22.36
C LEU A 631 -13.16 7.34 22.18
N TYR A 632 -12.48 8.10 23.03
CA TYR A 632 -12.45 9.55 23.02
C TYR A 632 -11.05 10.06 23.35
N ALA A 633 -10.63 11.13 22.68
CA ALA A 633 -9.40 11.86 23.02
C ALA A 633 -9.73 13.03 23.95
N PHE A 634 -9.00 13.15 25.05
CA PHE A 634 -9.13 14.24 26.01
C PHE A 634 -7.78 14.92 26.23
N PRO A 635 -7.74 16.20 26.61
CA PRO A 635 -6.53 16.80 27.18
C PRO A 635 -6.01 15.98 28.35
N GLY A 636 -4.70 15.76 28.42
CA GLY A 636 -4.08 14.97 29.49
C GLY A 636 -3.95 13.46 29.20
N MET A 637 -4.30 12.99 27.99
CA MET A 637 -4.02 11.61 27.52
C MET A 637 -2.63 11.55 26.88
N THR A 638 -1.63 12.07 27.58
CA THR A 638 -0.26 12.23 27.13
C THR A 638 0.73 11.61 28.13
N GLY A 639 2.00 11.50 27.74
CA GLY A 639 3.00 10.71 28.47
C GLY A 639 3.22 11.07 29.93
N THR A 640 3.04 12.35 30.32
CA THR A 640 3.19 12.76 31.74
C THR A 640 1.95 12.48 32.60
N TYR A 641 0.80 12.24 32.00
CA TYR A 641 -0.48 12.10 32.73
C TYR A 641 -1.09 10.70 32.62
N ASP A 642 -0.88 10.00 31.51
CA ASP A 642 -1.56 8.73 31.24
C ASP A 642 -0.60 7.54 31.38
N HIS A 643 -0.82 6.71 32.42
CA HIS A 643 -0.01 5.53 32.69
C HIS A 643 -0.10 4.45 31.61
N ARG A 644 -1.06 4.52 30.70
CA ARG A 644 -1.17 3.61 29.54
C ARG A 644 -0.09 3.88 28.51
N ILE A 645 0.50 5.06 28.51
CA ILE A 645 1.59 5.43 27.60
C ILE A 645 2.90 4.86 28.16
N ARG A 646 3.19 3.64 27.71
CA ARG A 646 4.37 2.88 28.09
C ARG A 646 4.64 1.74 27.10
N ALA A 647 5.85 1.27 27.08
CA ALA A 647 6.23 0.02 26.42
C ALA A 647 6.43 -1.08 27.48
N ASP A 648 5.90 -2.27 27.26
CA ASP A 648 6.08 -3.40 28.16
C ASP A 648 6.87 -4.52 27.46
N MET A 649 7.97 -4.97 28.10
CA MET A 649 8.64 -6.22 27.73
C MET A 649 7.89 -7.38 28.35
N VAL A 650 7.40 -8.30 27.54
CA VAL A 650 6.55 -9.41 27.99
C VAL A 650 7.12 -10.74 27.53
N TYR A 651 7.06 -11.73 28.43
CA TYR A 651 7.44 -13.11 28.16
C TYR A 651 6.32 -14.07 28.58
N PHE A 652 6.05 -15.03 27.73
CA PHE A 652 5.17 -16.16 28.05
C PHE A 652 5.56 -17.42 27.30
N THR A 653 5.12 -18.57 27.80
CA THR A 653 5.33 -19.86 27.17
C THR A 653 4.03 -20.39 26.56
N SER A 654 4.18 -21.22 25.54
CA SER A 654 3.09 -21.91 24.84
C SER A 654 3.25 -23.41 24.95
N SER A 655 2.33 -24.17 24.35
CA SER A 655 2.43 -25.61 24.22
C SER A 655 3.73 -26.04 23.53
N ASN A 656 4.08 -27.31 23.69
CA ASN A 656 5.26 -27.92 23.05
C ASN A 656 6.59 -27.21 23.30
N ASN A 657 6.73 -26.48 24.41
CA ASN A 657 7.92 -25.70 24.76
C ASN A 657 8.12 -24.46 23.83
N GLY A 658 7.06 -24.00 23.18
CA GLY A 658 7.03 -22.73 22.47
C GLY A 658 7.09 -21.54 23.44
N ALA A 659 7.54 -20.40 22.96
CA ALA A 659 7.60 -19.19 23.77
C ALA A 659 7.60 -17.92 22.90
N VAL A 660 7.15 -16.84 23.51
CA VAL A 660 7.22 -15.49 22.93
C VAL A 660 7.88 -14.54 23.91
N PHE A 661 8.83 -13.76 23.42
CA PHE A 661 9.34 -12.59 24.10
C PHE A 661 9.10 -11.35 23.21
N SER A 662 8.52 -10.32 23.79
CA SER A 662 8.20 -9.08 23.09
C SER A 662 8.88 -7.90 23.75
N THR A 663 9.52 -7.04 22.95
CA THR A 663 10.19 -5.83 23.42
C THR A 663 9.24 -4.65 23.58
N GLY A 664 8.16 -4.62 22.81
CA GLY A 664 7.12 -3.59 22.86
C GLY A 664 7.56 -2.19 22.42
N SER A 665 8.67 -2.06 21.68
CA SER A 665 9.20 -0.75 21.29
C SER A 665 10.02 -0.82 20.00
N ILE A 666 9.77 0.09 19.06
CA ILE A 666 10.59 0.25 17.84
C ILE A 666 12.02 0.68 18.18
N ALA A 667 12.20 1.48 19.22
CA ALA A 667 13.51 2.00 19.61
C ALA A 667 14.46 0.93 20.17
N PHE A 668 13.95 -0.23 20.63
CA PHE A 668 14.74 -1.26 21.30
C PHE A 668 15.90 -1.77 20.45
N GLY A 669 15.66 -2.13 19.21
CA GLY A 669 16.67 -2.63 18.29
C GLY A 669 17.81 -1.64 18.05
N GLN A 670 17.49 -0.34 18.04
CA GLN A 670 18.46 0.74 17.81
C GLN A 670 19.32 1.06 19.04
N ALA A 671 19.05 0.45 20.19
CA ALA A 671 19.94 0.53 21.36
C ALA A 671 21.07 -0.52 21.33
N LEU A 672 20.93 -1.60 20.53
CA LEU A 672 21.90 -2.69 20.46
C LEU A 672 23.33 -2.22 20.13
N PRO A 673 23.57 -1.34 19.11
CA PRO A 673 24.92 -0.95 18.72
C PRO A 673 25.63 0.00 19.70
N CYS A 674 24.89 0.58 20.64
CA CYS A 674 25.48 1.51 21.60
C CYS A 674 26.60 0.86 22.43
N HIS A 675 27.60 1.65 22.81
CA HIS A 675 28.77 1.16 23.54
C HIS A 675 29.48 -0.03 22.87
N ASN A 676 29.46 -0.04 21.51
CA ASN A 676 30.06 -1.12 20.72
C ASN A 676 29.48 -2.50 21.08
N PHE A 677 28.16 -2.58 21.22
CA PHE A 677 27.36 -3.77 21.60
C PHE A 677 27.61 -4.28 23.05
N ASP A 678 28.46 -3.66 23.82
CA ASP A 678 28.69 -4.01 25.24
C ASP A 678 27.73 -3.21 26.13
N ASN A 679 26.51 -3.69 26.27
CA ASN A 679 25.44 -3.02 27.00
C ASN A 679 24.37 -4.02 27.50
N ASN A 680 23.50 -3.54 28.39
CA ASN A 680 22.49 -4.38 29.03
C ASN A 680 21.33 -4.77 28.10
N VAL A 681 21.06 -4.02 27.02
CA VAL A 681 20.09 -4.40 25.97
C VAL A 681 20.63 -5.57 25.15
N SER A 682 21.88 -5.50 24.73
CA SER A 682 22.59 -6.57 24.06
C SER A 682 22.67 -7.83 24.92
N LYS A 683 22.97 -7.69 26.21
CA LYS A 683 23.03 -8.80 27.16
C LYS A 683 21.68 -9.50 27.34
N LEU A 684 20.60 -8.74 27.46
CA LEU A 684 19.25 -9.28 27.56
C LEU A 684 18.89 -10.10 26.31
N LEU A 685 19.14 -9.54 25.13
CA LEU A 685 18.84 -10.22 23.87
C LEU A 685 19.69 -11.49 23.70
N ALA A 686 20.97 -11.45 24.11
CA ALA A 686 21.84 -12.62 24.07
C ALA A 686 21.31 -13.76 24.97
N ASN A 687 20.87 -13.45 26.18
CA ASN A 687 20.26 -14.45 27.07
C ASN A 687 19.05 -15.13 26.43
N LEU A 688 18.19 -14.36 25.74
CA LEU A 688 17.03 -14.87 25.02
C LEU A 688 17.43 -15.73 23.81
N VAL A 689 18.29 -15.21 22.95
CA VAL A 689 18.70 -15.92 21.73
C VAL A 689 19.44 -17.22 22.08
N ASP A 690 20.30 -17.20 23.08
CA ASP A 690 21.01 -18.38 23.59
C ASP A 690 20.05 -19.46 24.11
N ALA A 691 18.98 -19.07 24.78
CA ALA A 691 17.96 -20.00 25.28
C ALA A 691 17.03 -20.49 24.15
N PHE A 692 16.64 -19.62 23.22
CA PHE A 692 15.67 -19.89 22.19
C PHE A 692 16.23 -20.70 21.01
N SER A 693 17.53 -20.58 20.73
CA SER A 693 18.19 -21.27 19.64
C SER A 693 18.66 -22.70 19.98
N LYS A 694 18.56 -23.13 21.24
CA LYS A 694 19.01 -24.45 21.71
C LYS A 694 17.88 -25.47 21.71
N ASP A 695 18.25 -26.74 21.61
CA ASP A 695 17.35 -27.86 21.86
C ASP A 695 17.04 -27.99 23.35
N GLY A 696 15.89 -28.57 23.66
CA GLY A 696 15.50 -28.88 25.03
C GLY A 696 14.59 -27.85 25.69
N SER A 697 14.38 -28.03 26.98
CA SER A 697 13.48 -27.18 27.75
C SER A 697 14.03 -25.79 27.99
N LEU A 698 13.15 -24.80 27.99
CA LEU A 698 13.48 -23.42 28.32
C LEU A 698 14.00 -23.31 29.78
N PRO A 699 14.94 -22.42 30.06
CA PRO A 699 15.31 -22.12 31.44
C PRO A 699 14.07 -21.69 32.24
N GLY A 700 13.93 -22.20 33.48
CA GLY A 700 12.77 -21.90 34.32
C GLY A 700 11.52 -22.76 34.03
N GLY A 701 11.57 -23.63 33.01
CA GLY A 701 10.49 -24.52 32.60
C GLY A 701 9.37 -23.81 31.84
N ALA A 702 8.54 -24.57 31.17
CA ALA A 702 7.32 -24.08 30.55
C ALA A 702 6.16 -24.18 31.55
N TRP A 703 5.43 -23.06 31.69
CA TRP A 703 4.11 -23.10 32.33
C TRP A 703 3.07 -22.80 31.26
N ILE A 704 2.12 -23.72 31.14
CA ILE A 704 1.16 -23.71 30.03
C ILE A 704 -0.17 -23.17 30.56
N SER A 705 -0.77 -22.25 29.82
CA SER A 705 -2.22 -22.05 29.89
C SER A 705 -2.92 -23.03 28.97
N ASP A 706 -4.17 -23.32 29.25
CA ASP A 706 -5.01 -24.27 28.52
C ASP A 706 -5.02 -23.89 27.00
N GLU A 707 -4.74 -24.84 26.10
CA GLU A 707 -4.66 -24.65 24.63
C GLU A 707 -5.90 -23.96 24.02
N LYS A 708 -7.04 -24.01 24.72
CA LYS A 708 -8.28 -23.37 24.28
C LYS A 708 -8.28 -21.85 24.35
N GLN A 709 -7.28 -21.21 24.95
CA GLN A 709 -7.21 -19.74 25.06
C GLN A 709 -6.54 -19.08 23.86
N TRP A 710 -5.93 -19.87 22.98
CA TRP A 710 -5.17 -19.36 21.81
C TRP A 710 -5.96 -19.34 20.50
N ARG A 711 -7.10 -20.04 20.44
CA ARG A 711 -7.92 -20.13 19.21
C ARG A 711 -9.19 -19.30 19.28
#